data_ee3c98deb2398a19a77a6a2e5c7b100f
#
_entry.id   ee3c98deb2398a19a77a6a2e5c7b100f
#
_cell.length_a   1.000
_cell.length_b   1.000
_cell.length_c   1.000
_cell.angle_alpha   90.00
_cell.angle_beta   90.00
_cell.angle_gamma   90.00
#
_symmetry.space_group_name_H-M   'P 1'
#
loop_
_entity.id
_entity.type
_entity.pdbx_description
1 polymer ?
#
loop_
_entity_poly.entity_id
_entity_poly.type
_entity_poly.pdbx_seq_one_letter_code
_entity_poly.pdbx_strand_id
1 'polypeptide(L)'
;MHALKYLLLPWLAWSTVAASSGEFEPGSVIVGIDLGTTHSCVGVHVNGRVEIIVNEEGDRLTPSWVAFGESEIRVGNAAKRIAHTAPEQAIFAVKRLIGRDYDDPDLTHDMKHWPFRVVNRNGKASVQVTGGGKTEMFNPEEISALVLLKMKEMAEAYLGKNVKYAVLAVPAYFNDAQRQATQRAGTIAGLNIVRIINEPTAAAIAYGLDKSTQKSRIVVYDLGGGTLDVSLLSVENNVFEVLATSGDTRLGGEDFNNRVVDHLAHEYQLKTGYDVMSSPRALLKLRTAVEHAKRILSAQPMTTIEIEAFENGKDYSETLTRSKFNNLNFDLFLRTLDPLSQVLKDAKLEKGDIDEIVLVGGSTRIPKIQSLLSEFFEGKELSRGVNPDEAVAIGAAVQAAVMSGEAEVQGVILIDVNALSVGIEVAGGKFEPIIVRNTRVPVKRTRVYSTYADNQAVVQIKVFEGVHSETKRNNHLGTFNLTGIPLAARGVPQIEVSFSIDNNGIIHVDAQETASGLSSSITIAYEARLSEDDVKRMLYEVDADEREKADQIRALKVLNNLRHVVSNMERQLSNDRALSELDKITIRAVIKYMTRWINAHGGRATIEELEAKHDEALGTSEQYFGALGGDKVTKKAHAKRNEL
;
A
#
# COMPACT_ATOMS: atom_id res chain seq x y z
N MET A 1 56.08 0.67 -51.81
CA MET A 1 56.56 -0.14 -50.64
C MET A 1 56.13 0.59 -49.38
N HIS A 2 55.04 0.18 -48.83
CA HIS A 2 54.79 -0.38 -47.52
C HIS A 2 54.99 0.52 -46.32
N ALA A 3 53.94 0.95 -45.66
CA ALA A 3 53.56 0.42 -44.34
C ALA A 3 52.22 1.00 -43.87
N LEU A 4 51.23 0.15 -43.79
CA LEU A 4 50.01 0.35 -43.00
C LEU A 4 50.40 0.48 -41.55
N LYS A 5 49.98 1.55 -40.84
CA LYS A 5 49.95 1.64 -39.40
C LYS A 5 48.51 1.52 -38.92
N TYR A 6 48.24 0.43 -38.19
CA TYR A 6 47.02 0.14 -37.46
C TYR A 6 46.78 1.21 -36.40
N LEU A 7 45.65 1.90 -36.51
CA LEU A 7 45.06 2.68 -35.42
C LEU A 7 44.19 1.73 -34.60
N LEU A 8 44.70 1.30 -33.44
CA LEU A 8 43.94 0.66 -32.39
C LEU A 8 43.12 1.72 -31.66
N LEU A 9 41.83 1.74 -31.90
CA LEU A 9 40.86 2.44 -31.04
C LEU A 9 40.74 1.65 -29.72
N PRO A 10 40.84 2.30 -28.55
CA PRO A 10 40.51 1.62 -27.31
C PRO A 10 38.98 1.39 -27.26
N TRP A 11 38.58 0.15 -27.19
CA TRP A 11 37.23 -0.25 -26.80
C TRP A 11 36.99 0.26 -25.39
N LEU A 12 36.20 1.30 -25.25
CA LEU A 12 35.57 1.67 -23.99
C LEU A 12 34.65 0.50 -23.61
N ALA A 13 35.15 -0.31 -22.68
CA ALA A 13 34.33 -1.25 -21.96
C ALA A 13 33.28 -0.42 -21.18
N TRP A 14 32.09 -0.36 -21.70
CA TRP A 14 30.93 -0.02 -20.90
C TRP A 14 30.78 -1.18 -19.91
N SER A 15 31.28 -0.97 -18.69
CA SER A 15 30.85 -1.74 -17.55
C SER A 15 29.35 -1.45 -17.39
N THR A 16 28.54 -2.36 -17.89
CA THR A 16 27.15 -2.50 -17.49
C THR A 16 27.19 -2.68 -15.98
N VAL A 17 26.84 -1.63 -15.24
CA VAL A 17 26.38 -1.77 -13.87
C VAL A 17 25.09 -2.59 -14.03
N ALA A 18 25.21 -3.90 -13.93
CA ALA A 18 24.08 -4.78 -13.73
C ALA A 18 23.43 -4.29 -12.43
N ALA A 19 22.29 -3.60 -12.56
CA ALA A 19 21.37 -3.48 -11.47
C ALA A 19 21.19 -4.92 -10.94
N SER A 20 21.35 -5.13 -9.65
CA SER A 20 21.01 -6.37 -9.00
C SER A 20 19.50 -6.59 -9.20
N SER A 21 19.14 -7.18 -10.33
CA SER A 21 17.86 -7.83 -10.52
C SER A 21 17.89 -8.97 -9.50
N GLY A 22 17.13 -8.83 -8.41
CA GLY A 22 16.89 -9.96 -7.53
C GLY A 22 16.50 -11.14 -8.41
N GLU A 23 17.25 -12.23 -8.31
CA GLU A 23 16.96 -13.42 -9.07
C GLU A 23 15.58 -13.92 -8.64
N PHE A 24 14.59 -13.75 -9.52
CA PHE A 24 13.26 -14.33 -9.31
C PHE A 24 13.36 -15.84 -9.55
N GLU A 25 12.67 -16.61 -8.73
CA GLU A 25 12.50 -18.03 -9.05
C GLU A 25 11.79 -18.14 -10.42
N PRO A 26 12.31 -18.92 -11.39
CA PRO A 26 11.69 -19.04 -12.70
C PRO A 26 10.21 -19.46 -12.59
N GLY A 27 9.32 -18.70 -13.23
CA GLY A 27 7.87 -18.94 -13.18
C GLY A 27 7.16 -18.36 -11.96
N SER A 28 7.83 -17.54 -11.15
CA SER A 28 7.19 -16.77 -10.08
C SER A 28 6.22 -15.74 -10.63
N VAL A 29 5.08 -15.61 -9.98
CA VAL A 29 4.11 -14.55 -10.26
C VAL A 29 4.50 -13.30 -9.49
N ILE A 30 4.49 -12.15 -10.18
CA ILE A 30 4.66 -10.82 -9.58
C ILE A 30 3.32 -10.09 -9.72
N VAL A 31 2.77 -9.59 -8.62
CA VAL A 31 1.52 -8.82 -8.63
C VAL A 31 1.80 -7.32 -8.57
N GLY A 32 0.89 -6.51 -9.13
CA GLY A 32 0.90 -5.06 -8.98
C GLY A 32 -0.10 -4.63 -7.91
N ILE A 33 0.34 -3.84 -6.93
CA ILE A 33 -0.51 -3.40 -5.82
C ILE A 33 -0.52 -1.87 -5.75
N ASP A 34 -1.72 -1.30 -5.70
CA ASP A 34 -1.98 0.06 -5.26
C ASP A 34 -2.41 0.02 -3.78
N LEU A 35 -1.54 0.48 -2.89
CA LEU A 35 -1.84 0.64 -1.47
C LEU A 35 -2.39 2.05 -1.24
N GLY A 36 -3.67 2.27 -1.52
CA GLY A 36 -4.31 3.59 -1.43
C GLY A 36 -4.65 4.03 0.00
N THR A 37 -4.84 5.34 0.21
CA THR A 37 -5.25 5.91 1.52
C THR A 37 -6.61 5.39 1.97
N THR A 38 -7.56 5.24 1.05
CA THR A 38 -8.95 4.84 1.35
C THR A 38 -9.30 3.45 0.86
N HIS A 39 -8.78 3.06 -0.30
CA HIS A 39 -8.99 1.75 -0.92
C HIS A 39 -7.68 1.27 -1.52
N SER A 40 -7.47 -0.03 -1.48
CA SER A 40 -6.35 -0.73 -2.12
C SER A 40 -6.86 -1.62 -3.24
N CYS A 41 -5.99 -1.86 -4.22
CA CYS A 41 -6.30 -2.63 -5.41
C CYS A 41 -5.11 -3.52 -5.78
N VAL A 42 -5.37 -4.76 -6.21
CA VAL A 42 -4.35 -5.68 -6.69
C VAL A 42 -4.68 -6.18 -8.09
N GLY A 43 -3.67 -6.17 -8.94
CA GLY A 43 -3.76 -6.66 -10.31
C GLY A 43 -2.65 -7.64 -10.63
N VAL A 44 -2.88 -8.47 -11.63
CA VAL A 44 -1.90 -9.42 -12.17
C VAL A 44 -1.99 -9.45 -13.67
N HIS A 45 -0.86 -9.61 -14.35
CA HIS A 45 -0.83 -9.83 -15.79
C HIS A 45 -0.91 -11.34 -16.06
N VAL A 46 -1.95 -11.76 -16.77
CA VAL A 46 -2.18 -13.15 -17.14
C VAL A 46 -2.82 -13.23 -18.52
N ASN A 47 -2.39 -14.19 -19.34
CA ASN A 47 -2.92 -14.41 -20.70
C ASN A 47 -2.89 -13.15 -21.58
N GLY A 48 -1.82 -12.35 -21.49
CA GLY A 48 -1.61 -11.17 -22.34
C GLY A 48 -2.39 -9.91 -21.92
N ARG A 49 -3.02 -9.90 -20.73
CA ARG A 49 -3.76 -8.75 -20.22
C ARG A 49 -3.69 -8.63 -18.70
N VAL A 50 -3.93 -7.43 -18.20
CA VAL A 50 -4.06 -7.21 -16.76
C VAL A 50 -5.47 -7.54 -16.28
N GLU A 51 -5.54 -8.36 -15.24
CA GLU A 51 -6.77 -8.65 -14.50
C GLU A 51 -6.70 -8.01 -13.11
N ILE A 52 -7.70 -7.19 -12.78
CA ILE A 52 -7.88 -6.69 -11.42
C ILE A 52 -8.63 -7.75 -10.60
N ILE A 53 -8.01 -8.16 -9.50
CA ILE A 53 -8.50 -9.24 -8.65
C ILE A 53 -9.58 -8.67 -7.71
N VAL A 54 -10.73 -9.34 -7.69
CA VAL A 54 -11.86 -8.97 -6.83
C VAL A 54 -11.69 -9.55 -5.42
N ASN A 55 -12.24 -8.85 -4.42
CA ASN A 55 -12.31 -9.35 -3.05
C ASN A 55 -13.44 -10.39 -2.89
N GLU A 56 -13.64 -10.89 -1.67
CA GLU A 56 -14.66 -11.92 -1.36
C GLU A 56 -16.09 -11.44 -1.57
N GLU A 57 -16.32 -10.12 -1.63
CA GLU A 57 -17.64 -9.51 -1.88
C GLU A 57 -17.85 -9.22 -3.38
N GLY A 58 -16.84 -9.50 -4.22
CA GLY A 58 -16.87 -9.25 -5.65
C GLY A 58 -16.48 -7.83 -6.04
N ASP A 59 -16.01 -7.01 -5.09
CA ASP A 59 -15.55 -5.66 -5.35
C ASP A 59 -14.11 -5.65 -5.86
N ARG A 60 -13.81 -4.79 -6.83
CA ARG A 60 -12.46 -4.60 -7.39
C ARG A 60 -11.55 -3.74 -6.50
N LEU A 61 -12.14 -3.05 -5.54
CA LEU A 61 -11.48 -2.19 -4.57
C LEU A 61 -11.75 -2.71 -3.16
N THR A 62 -10.71 -2.81 -2.35
CA THR A 62 -10.81 -3.20 -0.94
C THR A 62 -10.55 -1.98 -0.06
N PRO A 63 -11.42 -1.62 0.89
CA PRO A 63 -11.15 -0.54 1.83
C PRO A 63 -9.84 -0.76 2.58
N SER A 64 -8.98 0.27 2.67
CA SER A 64 -7.74 0.25 3.44
C SER A 64 -8.05 0.44 4.94
N TRP A 65 -8.82 -0.48 5.49
CA TRP A 65 -9.30 -0.49 6.86
C TRP A 65 -8.84 -1.75 7.58
N VAL A 66 -8.41 -1.58 8.83
CA VAL A 66 -8.04 -2.69 9.72
C VAL A 66 -8.78 -2.49 11.04
N ALA A 67 -9.43 -3.53 11.55
CA ALA A 67 -10.11 -3.48 12.83
C ALA A 67 -9.63 -4.63 13.74
N PHE A 68 -9.28 -4.28 14.96
CA PHE A 68 -8.78 -5.17 15.97
C PHE A 68 -9.93 -5.61 16.88
N GLY A 69 -10.44 -6.82 16.67
CA GLY A 69 -11.48 -7.43 17.51
C GLY A 69 -10.90 -8.10 18.76
N GLU A 70 -11.77 -8.68 19.58
CA GLU A 70 -11.35 -9.40 20.79
C GLU A 70 -10.54 -10.67 20.50
N SER A 71 -10.80 -11.34 19.38
CA SER A 71 -10.22 -12.64 19.00
C SER A 71 -9.66 -12.67 17.59
N GLU A 72 -9.89 -11.65 16.77
CA GLU A 72 -9.45 -11.65 15.38
C GLU A 72 -9.20 -10.24 14.84
N ILE A 73 -8.26 -10.11 13.92
CA ILE A 73 -8.03 -8.91 13.13
C ILE A 73 -8.84 -9.03 11.83
N ARG A 74 -9.56 -7.97 11.49
CA ARG A 74 -10.34 -7.88 10.25
C ARG A 74 -9.81 -6.80 9.34
N VAL A 75 -9.84 -7.05 8.04
CA VAL A 75 -9.33 -6.12 7.02
C VAL A 75 -10.42 -5.86 5.97
N GLY A 76 -10.38 -4.70 5.34
CA GLY A 76 -11.27 -4.35 4.24
C GLY A 76 -12.71 -4.06 4.68
N ASN A 77 -13.67 -4.57 3.93
CA ASN A 77 -15.09 -4.37 4.19
C ASN A 77 -15.53 -4.93 5.56
N ALA A 78 -14.95 -6.05 5.99
CA ALA A 78 -15.22 -6.63 7.31
C ALA A 78 -14.82 -5.68 8.44
N ALA A 79 -13.65 -5.04 8.35
CA ALA A 79 -13.19 -4.02 9.30
C ALA A 79 -14.10 -2.80 9.32
N LYS A 80 -14.49 -2.32 8.14
CA LYS A 80 -15.37 -1.15 7.99
C LYS A 80 -16.76 -1.38 8.60
N ARG A 81 -17.30 -2.61 8.51
CA ARG A 81 -18.60 -2.96 9.11
C ARG A 81 -18.59 -2.91 10.62
N ILE A 82 -17.55 -3.43 11.28
CA ILE A 82 -17.47 -3.43 12.75
C ILE A 82 -17.04 -2.08 13.35
N ALA A 83 -16.52 -1.18 12.54
CA ALA A 83 -16.12 0.15 12.99
C ALA A 83 -17.26 0.92 13.69
N HIS A 84 -18.52 0.67 13.33
CA HIS A 84 -19.67 1.31 13.97
C HIS A 84 -19.89 0.87 15.43
N THR A 85 -19.41 -0.31 15.79
CA THR A 85 -19.53 -0.85 17.16
C THR A 85 -18.30 -0.56 18.02
N ALA A 86 -17.11 -0.54 17.40
CA ALA A 86 -15.83 -0.34 18.06
C ALA A 86 -14.97 0.67 17.26
N PRO A 87 -15.34 1.95 17.21
CA PRO A 87 -14.69 2.96 16.37
C PRO A 87 -13.23 3.20 16.74
N GLU A 88 -12.87 3.08 18.01
CA GLU A 88 -11.49 3.28 18.48
C GLU A 88 -10.55 2.13 18.09
N GLN A 89 -11.11 0.99 17.69
CA GLN A 89 -10.36 -0.20 17.26
C GLN A 89 -10.29 -0.33 15.72
N ALA A 90 -10.96 0.55 14.99
CA ALA A 90 -11.02 0.53 13.53
C ALA A 90 -10.13 1.63 12.94
N ILE A 91 -9.04 1.21 12.33
CA ILE A 91 -7.98 2.06 11.83
C ILE A 91 -8.13 2.22 10.32
N PHE A 92 -8.03 3.45 9.84
CA PHE A 92 -8.10 3.79 8.43
C PHE A 92 -7.16 4.98 8.11
N ALA A 93 -6.98 5.30 6.84
CA ALA A 93 -6.10 6.36 6.37
C ALA A 93 -4.65 6.26 6.88
N VAL A 94 -4.17 5.04 7.17
CA VAL A 94 -2.84 4.78 7.74
C VAL A 94 -1.70 5.25 6.83
N LYS A 95 -1.96 5.37 5.53
CA LYS A 95 -1.02 5.97 4.55
C LYS A 95 -0.65 7.42 4.91
N ARG A 96 -1.46 8.13 5.71
CA ARG A 96 -1.15 9.46 6.25
C ARG A 96 -0.26 9.43 7.50
N LEU A 97 -0.09 8.25 8.12
CA LEU A 97 0.78 8.04 9.28
C LEU A 97 2.15 7.49 8.88
N ILE A 98 2.21 6.71 7.82
CA ILE A 98 3.39 5.93 7.45
C ILE A 98 4.60 6.83 7.18
N GLY A 99 5.74 6.49 7.81
CA GLY A 99 6.99 7.22 7.65
C GLY A 99 7.05 8.60 8.31
N ARG A 100 6.07 8.97 9.19
CA ARG A 100 5.99 10.31 9.80
C ARG A 100 6.41 10.31 11.26
N ASP A 101 6.95 11.45 11.69
CA ASP A 101 7.21 11.74 13.09
C ASP A 101 5.92 12.12 13.83
N TYR A 102 5.85 11.81 15.14
CA TYR A 102 4.68 12.15 15.94
C TYR A 102 4.44 13.66 16.05
N ASP A 103 5.53 14.44 16.09
CA ASP A 103 5.48 15.90 16.22
C ASP A 103 5.28 16.63 14.88
N ASP A 104 5.01 15.89 13.80
CA ASP A 104 4.67 16.48 12.50
C ASP A 104 3.40 17.35 12.67
N PRO A 105 3.47 18.67 12.41
CA PRO A 105 2.34 19.57 12.56
C PRO A 105 1.12 19.14 11.77
N ASP A 106 1.37 18.52 10.64
CA ASP A 106 0.37 18.03 9.73
C ASP A 106 -0.41 16.85 10.32
N LEU A 107 0.28 15.97 11.02
CA LEU A 107 -0.32 14.84 11.71
C LEU A 107 -1.27 15.30 12.83
N THR A 108 -0.87 16.33 13.57
CA THR A 108 -1.70 16.91 14.65
C THR A 108 -3.07 17.39 14.14
N HIS A 109 -3.15 17.87 12.90
CA HIS A 109 -4.41 18.25 12.29
C HIS A 109 -5.29 17.03 11.95
N ASP A 110 -4.71 15.99 11.39
CA ASP A 110 -5.42 14.77 11.00
C ASP A 110 -5.97 14.00 12.21
N MET A 111 -5.21 13.95 13.31
CA MET A 111 -5.57 13.27 14.55
C MET A 111 -6.92 13.73 15.13
N LYS A 112 -7.35 14.97 14.88
CA LYS A 112 -8.63 15.50 15.35
C LYS A 112 -9.84 14.80 14.71
N HIS A 113 -9.64 14.22 13.53
CA HIS A 113 -10.69 13.60 12.74
C HIS A 113 -10.69 12.06 12.83
N TRP A 114 -9.75 11.48 13.58
CA TRP A 114 -9.69 10.03 13.77
C TRP A 114 -10.33 9.60 15.08
N PRO A 115 -11.20 8.56 15.06
CA PRO A 115 -11.80 8.02 16.27
C PRO A 115 -10.83 7.18 17.10
N PHE A 116 -9.73 6.70 16.51
CA PHE A 116 -8.68 5.90 17.14
C PHE A 116 -7.55 6.78 17.68
N ARG A 117 -6.79 6.23 18.60
CA ARG A 117 -5.74 6.98 19.30
C ARG A 117 -4.37 6.80 18.64
N VAL A 118 -3.73 7.93 18.28
CA VAL A 118 -2.34 7.98 17.85
C VAL A 118 -1.47 8.43 19.02
N VAL A 119 -0.34 7.75 19.24
CA VAL A 119 0.57 7.97 20.36
C VAL A 119 2.01 8.12 19.88
N ASN A 120 2.82 8.77 20.70
CA ASN A 120 4.26 8.87 20.46
C ASN A 120 4.96 7.59 20.94
N ARG A 121 5.63 6.89 20.02
CA ARG A 121 6.53 5.78 20.33
C ARG A 121 7.93 6.11 19.80
N ASN A 122 8.81 6.54 20.69
CA ASN A 122 10.20 6.90 20.33
C ASN A 122 10.29 7.99 19.25
N GLY A 123 9.46 9.02 19.32
CA GLY A 123 9.39 10.11 18.32
C GLY A 123 8.51 9.80 17.11
N LYS A 124 8.01 8.57 16.96
CA LYS A 124 7.19 8.14 15.82
C LYS A 124 5.71 8.05 16.15
N ALA A 125 4.89 8.31 15.15
CA ALA A 125 3.46 8.10 15.23
C ALA A 125 3.15 6.59 15.25
N SER A 126 2.46 6.13 16.29
CA SER A 126 1.99 4.74 16.43
C SER A 126 0.52 4.75 16.82
N VAL A 127 -0.21 3.72 16.48
CA VAL A 127 -1.63 3.58 16.82
C VAL A 127 -1.75 2.71 18.07
N GLN A 128 -2.48 3.22 19.06
CA GLN A 128 -2.82 2.48 20.27
C GLN A 128 -4.19 1.83 20.11
N VAL A 129 -4.26 0.53 20.32
CA VAL A 129 -5.50 -0.26 20.25
C VAL A 129 -5.71 -0.93 21.61
N THR A 130 -6.94 -0.94 22.11
CA THR A 130 -7.30 -1.62 23.36
C THR A 130 -8.36 -2.68 23.04
N GLY A 131 -7.99 -3.95 23.15
CA GLY A 131 -8.88 -5.08 22.89
C GLY A 131 -8.59 -6.24 23.86
N GLY A 132 -9.61 -7.05 24.21
CA GLY A 132 -9.43 -8.21 25.10
C GLY A 132 -8.81 -7.91 26.47
N GLY A 133 -8.92 -6.66 26.97
CA GLY A 133 -8.30 -6.21 28.21
C GLY A 133 -6.81 -5.89 28.11
N LYS A 134 -6.22 -5.92 26.91
CA LYS A 134 -4.83 -5.53 26.65
C LYS A 134 -4.79 -4.26 25.81
N THR A 135 -3.74 -3.47 26.04
CA THR A 135 -3.43 -2.29 25.21
C THR A 135 -2.15 -2.59 24.43
N GLU A 136 -2.24 -2.53 23.13
CA GLU A 136 -1.14 -2.79 22.21
C GLU A 136 -0.87 -1.57 21.34
N MET A 137 0.36 -1.44 20.84
CA MET A 137 0.78 -0.33 19.98
C MET A 137 1.28 -0.89 18.67
N PHE A 138 0.69 -0.44 17.58
CA PHE A 138 1.04 -0.82 16.23
C PHE A 138 1.68 0.35 15.49
N ASN A 139 2.78 0.08 14.79
CA ASN A 139 3.36 1.06 13.87
C ASN A 139 2.51 1.11 12.58
N PRO A 140 2.52 2.23 11.85
CA PRO A 140 1.80 2.32 10.58
C PRO A 140 2.19 1.26 9.56
N GLU A 141 3.46 0.81 9.58
CA GLU A 141 3.97 -0.28 8.74
C GLU A 141 3.28 -1.61 9.02
N GLU A 142 3.02 -1.93 10.31
CA GLU A 142 2.33 -3.17 10.71
C GLU A 142 0.87 -3.16 10.23
N ILE A 143 0.18 -2.03 10.38
CA ILE A 143 -1.21 -1.89 9.92
C ILE A 143 -1.30 -1.93 8.40
N SER A 144 -0.35 -1.28 7.70
CA SER A 144 -0.25 -1.33 6.24
C SER A 144 0.06 -2.75 5.75
N ALA A 145 0.88 -3.49 6.49
CA ALA A 145 1.21 -4.88 6.18
C ALA A 145 -0.03 -5.79 6.22
N LEU A 146 -0.95 -5.57 7.16
CA LEU A 146 -2.21 -6.33 7.20
C LEU A 146 -3.08 -6.08 5.95
N VAL A 147 -3.09 -4.85 5.42
CA VAL A 147 -3.77 -4.56 4.16
C VAL A 147 -3.07 -5.25 2.99
N LEU A 148 -1.73 -5.21 2.95
CA LEU A 148 -0.93 -5.88 1.91
C LEU A 148 -1.06 -7.41 1.98
N LEU A 149 -1.12 -7.98 3.18
CA LEU A 149 -1.39 -9.41 3.38
C LEU A 149 -2.75 -9.78 2.78
N LYS A 150 -3.78 -8.96 2.99
CA LYS A 150 -5.08 -9.17 2.37
C LYS A 150 -5.02 -9.13 0.84
N MET A 151 -4.25 -8.22 0.24
CA MET A 151 -4.04 -8.17 -1.21
C MET A 151 -3.33 -9.44 -1.71
N LYS A 152 -2.33 -9.92 -0.96
CA LYS A 152 -1.62 -11.18 -1.23
C LYS A 152 -2.58 -12.38 -1.17
N GLU A 153 -3.36 -12.53 -0.09
CA GLU A 153 -4.35 -13.60 0.08
C GLU A 153 -5.37 -13.65 -1.09
N MET A 154 -5.87 -12.48 -1.50
CA MET A 154 -6.78 -12.37 -2.65
C MET A 154 -6.10 -12.84 -3.94
N ALA A 155 -4.84 -12.44 -4.16
CA ALA A 155 -4.08 -12.83 -5.34
C ALA A 155 -3.78 -14.35 -5.34
N GLU A 156 -3.41 -14.91 -4.20
CA GLU A 156 -3.18 -16.35 -4.04
C GLU A 156 -4.44 -17.18 -4.26
N ALA A 157 -5.59 -16.71 -3.72
CA ALA A 157 -6.88 -17.36 -3.93
C ALA A 157 -7.31 -17.35 -5.42
N TYR A 158 -7.06 -16.24 -6.12
CA TYR A 158 -7.37 -16.11 -7.54
C TYR A 158 -6.46 -16.98 -8.42
N LEU A 159 -5.17 -17.00 -8.13
CA LEU A 159 -4.15 -17.68 -8.94
C LEU A 159 -4.00 -19.18 -8.60
N GLY A 160 -4.44 -19.61 -7.42
CA GLY A 160 -4.19 -20.96 -6.90
C GLY A 160 -2.70 -21.24 -6.64
N LYS A 161 -1.88 -20.21 -6.44
CA LYS A 161 -0.42 -20.28 -6.27
C LYS A 161 0.02 -19.29 -5.19
N ASN A 162 1.14 -19.58 -4.52
CA ASN A 162 1.76 -18.67 -3.58
C ASN A 162 2.32 -17.42 -4.31
N VAL A 163 2.09 -16.23 -3.77
CA VAL A 163 2.56 -14.94 -4.27
C VAL A 163 3.64 -14.41 -3.34
N LYS A 164 4.87 -14.39 -3.84
CA LYS A 164 6.05 -13.92 -3.08
C LYS A 164 6.53 -12.53 -3.49
N TYR A 165 6.19 -12.06 -4.68
CA TYR A 165 6.76 -10.85 -5.28
C TYR A 165 5.68 -9.84 -5.66
N ALA A 166 5.96 -8.55 -5.42
CA ALA A 166 5.05 -7.48 -5.79
C ALA A 166 5.79 -6.23 -6.30
N VAL A 167 5.13 -5.53 -7.23
CA VAL A 167 5.39 -4.12 -7.54
C VAL A 167 4.40 -3.30 -6.73
N LEU A 168 4.89 -2.35 -5.94
CA LEU A 168 4.08 -1.55 -5.03
C LEU A 168 4.07 -0.09 -5.45
N ALA A 169 2.89 0.48 -5.65
CA ALA A 169 2.74 1.88 -6.01
C ALA A 169 2.74 2.79 -4.77
N VAL A 170 3.37 3.95 -4.91
CA VAL A 170 3.43 5.01 -3.89
C VAL A 170 3.21 6.37 -4.54
N PRO A 171 2.71 7.39 -3.81
CA PRO A 171 2.64 8.75 -4.31
C PRO A 171 4.03 9.23 -4.79
N ALA A 172 4.05 9.97 -5.91
CA ALA A 172 5.30 10.48 -6.46
C ALA A 172 6.03 11.42 -5.48
N TYR A 173 5.27 12.14 -4.67
CA TYR A 173 5.76 13.11 -3.68
C TYR A 173 6.07 12.49 -2.30
N PHE A 174 6.00 11.14 -2.18
CA PHE A 174 6.48 10.47 -0.96
C PHE A 174 7.97 10.70 -0.79
N ASN A 175 8.34 11.07 0.43
CA ASN A 175 9.72 11.20 0.83
C ASN A 175 10.40 9.84 1.03
N ASP A 176 11.73 9.83 1.21
CA ASP A 176 12.51 8.59 1.38
C ASP A 176 12.02 7.74 2.56
N ALA A 177 11.71 8.37 3.71
CA ALA A 177 11.19 7.68 4.89
C ALA A 177 9.86 6.96 4.63
N GLN A 178 8.94 7.59 3.91
CA GLN A 178 7.65 7.02 3.54
C GLN A 178 7.79 5.85 2.55
N ARG A 179 8.70 5.98 1.55
CA ARG A 179 9.00 4.89 0.60
C ARG A 179 9.57 3.68 1.31
N GLN A 180 10.56 3.85 2.17
CA GLN A 180 11.16 2.77 2.95
C GLN A 180 10.17 2.13 3.91
N ALA A 181 9.34 2.92 4.60
CA ALA A 181 8.30 2.41 5.48
C ALA A 181 7.26 1.58 4.72
N THR A 182 6.89 2.01 3.51
CA THR A 182 5.97 1.26 2.63
C THR A 182 6.61 -0.05 2.14
N GLN A 183 7.90 -0.03 1.79
CA GLN A 183 8.64 -1.25 1.42
C GLN A 183 8.70 -2.26 2.58
N ARG A 184 8.95 -1.77 3.81
CA ARG A 184 8.95 -2.61 5.02
C ARG A 184 7.57 -3.22 5.29
N ALA A 185 6.48 -2.45 5.11
CA ALA A 185 5.14 -3.00 5.21
C ALA A 185 4.95 -4.21 4.27
N GLY A 186 5.47 -4.13 3.03
CA GLY A 186 5.49 -5.26 2.12
C GLY A 186 6.26 -6.45 2.65
N THR A 187 7.45 -6.21 3.22
CA THR A 187 8.27 -7.28 3.82
C THR A 187 7.55 -7.94 5.00
N ILE A 188 6.92 -7.16 5.89
CA ILE A 188 6.12 -7.68 7.02
C ILE A 188 4.93 -8.51 6.52
N ALA A 189 4.33 -8.16 5.38
CA ALA A 189 3.28 -8.94 4.74
C ALA A 189 3.79 -10.22 4.02
N GLY A 190 5.08 -10.54 4.14
CA GLY A 190 5.68 -11.69 3.46
C GLY A 190 5.82 -11.51 1.94
N LEU A 191 5.87 -10.26 1.47
CA LEU A 191 6.09 -9.90 0.07
C LEU A 191 7.51 -9.35 -0.14
N ASN A 192 8.21 -9.88 -1.13
CA ASN A 192 9.42 -9.26 -1.64
C ASN A 192 9.02 -8.15 -2.63
N ILE A 193 9.19 -6.89 -2.23
CA ILE A 193 8.89 -5.73 -3.08
C ILE A 193 10.04 -5.55 -4.07
N VAL A 194 9.81 -6.01 -5.28
CA VAL A 194 10.83 -6.00 -6.36
C VAL A 194 10.97 -4.62 -7.00
N ARG A 195 9.92 -3.80 -6.92
CA ARG A 195 9.91 -2.43 -7.42
C ARG A 195 8.92 -1.57 -6.63
N ILE A 196 9.34 -0.34 -6.31
CA ILE A 196 8.43 0.76 -5.96
C ILE A 196 8.24 1.60 -7.22
N ILE A 197 6.99 1.87 -7.60
CA ILE A 197 6.62 2.71 -8.74
C ILE A 197 5.79 3.89 -8.26
N ASN A 198 5.97 5.07 -8.89
CA ASN A 198 5.12 6.22 -8.59
C ASN A 198 3.70 6.04 -9.15
N GLU A 199 2.67 6.37 -8.36
CA GLU A 199 1.25 6.21 -8.71
C GLU A 199 0.90 6.87 -10.05
N PRO A 200 1.22 8.16 -10.32
CA PRO A 200 0.90 8.78 -11.59
C PRO A 200 1.67 8.16 -12.77
N THR A 201 2.86 7.63 -12.51
CA THR A 201 3.67 6.96 -13.54
C THR A 201 3.06 5.58 -13.88
N ALA A 202 2.62 4.82 -12.89
CA ALA A 202 1.88 3.58 -13.11
C ALA A 202 0.60 3.83 -13.91
N ALA A 203 -0.17 4.85 -13.53
CA ALA A 203 -1.38 5.23 -14.26
C ALA A 203 -1.12 5.65 -15.71
N ALA A 204 0.00 6.34 -15.97
CA ALA A 204 0.41 6.68 -17.35
C ALA A 204 0.70 5.44 -18.19
N ILE A 205 1.35 4.41 -17.62
CA ILE A 205 1.57 3.12 -18.29
C ILE A 205 0.23 2.49 -18.64
N ALA A 206 -0.69 2.39 -17.67
CA ALA A 206 -2.02 1.81 -17.91
C ALA A 206 -2.80 2.52 -19.02
N TYR A 207 -2.66 3.83 -19.11
CA TYR A 207 -3.33 4.65 -20.11
C TYR A 207 -2.66 4.57 -21.49
N GLY A 208 -1.34 4.55 -21.55
CA GLY A 208 -0.54 4.70 -22.76
C GLY A 208 -0.28 3.41 -23.55
N LEU A 209 -0.60 2.23 -23.00
CA LEU A 209 -0.33 0.94 -23.66
C LEU A 209 -0.93 0.83 -25.06
N ASP A 210 -2.11 1.40 -25.27
CA ASP A 210 -2.81 1.33 -26.57
C ASP A 210 -2.43 2.48 -27.53
N LYS A 211 -1.60 3.45 -27.10
CA LYS A 211 -1.34 4.70 -27.83
C LYS A 211 0.12 4.89 -28.28
N SER A 212 0.90 3.87 -28.28
CA SER A 212 2.36 3.87 -28.25
C SER A 212 3.11 4.44 -29.48
N THR A 213 2.45 4.79 -30.58
CA THR A 213 3.15 5.08 -31.86
C THR A 213 3.38 6.57 -32.16
N GLN A 214 2.68 7.48 -31.49
CA GLN A 214 2.87 8.92 -31.68
C GLN A 214 3.39 9.58 -30.40
N LYS A 215 4.30 10.56 -30.55
CA LYS A 215 4.78 11.36 -29.44
C LYS A 215 3.62 12.16 -28.85
N SER A 216 3.35 11.97 -27.58
CA SER A 216 2.30 12.66 -26.82
C SER A 216 2.83 13.19 -25.50
N ARG A 217 2.43 14.39 -25.12
CA ARG A 217 2.68 14.97 -23.79
C ARG A 217 1.43 14.85 -22.95
N ILE A 218 1.52 14.07 -21.91
CA ILE A 218 0.40 13.69 -21.05
C ILE A 218 0.58 14.28 -19.68
N VAL A 219 -0.43 14.97 -19.18
CA VAL A 219 -0.56 15.30 -17.75
C VAL A 219 -1.38 14.21 -17.08
N VAL A 220 -0.80 13.52 -16.11
CA VAL A 220 -1.52 12.65 -15.20
C VAL A 220 -1.83 13.45 -13.94
N TYR A 221 -3.12 13.57 -13.64
CA TYR A 221 -3.64 14.27 -12.48
C TYR A 221 -4.29 13.24 -11.56
N ASP A 222 -3.56 12.83 -10.52
CA ASP A 222 -3.99 11.83 -9.57
C ASP A 222 -4.45 12.48 -8.27
N LEU A 223 -5.76 12.58 -8.08
CA LEU A 223 -6.39 13.07 -6.87
C LEU A 223 -7.10 11.93 -6.16
N GLY A 224 -6.40 11.35 -5.19
CA GLY A 224 -6.89 10.23 -4.41
C GLY A 224 -7.70 10.63 -3.17
N GLY A 225 -7.74 9.72 -2.19
CA GLY A 225 -8.37 9.99 -0.90
C GLY A 225 -7.53 10.88 0.02
N GLY A 226 -6.20 10.81 -0.08
CA GLY A 226 -5.29 11.50 0.85
C GLY A 226 -4.24 12.37 0.21
N THR A 227 -3.94 12.18 -1.06
CA THR A 227 -2.84 12.83 -1.78
C THR A 227 -3.30 13.36 -3.13
N LEU A 228 -2.60 14.37 -3.61
CA LEU A 228 -2.64 14.85 -4.99
C LEU A 228 -1.24 14.72 -5.58
N ASP A 229 -1.11 14.00 -6.68
CA ASP A 229 0.10 13.93 -7.48
C ASP A 229 -0.20 14.36 -8.92
N VAL A 230 0.68 15.20 -9.47
CA VAL A 230 0.60 15.66 -10.85
C VAL A 230 1.93 15.35 -11.51
N SER A 231 1.91 14.54 -12.56
CA SER A 231 3.09 14.25 -13.36
C SER A 231 2.86 14.60 -14.81
N LEU A 232 3.85 15.23 -15.41
CA LEU A 232 3.91 15.54 -16.83
C LEU A 232 4.88 14.57 -17.49
N LEU A 233 4.39 13.82 -18.48
CA LEU A 233 5.15 12.80 -19.19
C LEU A 233 5.23 13.08 -20.68
N SER A 234 6.31 12.64 -21.29
CA SER A 234 6.40 12.42 -22.74
C SER A 234 6.29 10.91 -23.00
N VAL A 235 5.35 10.52 -23.83
CA VAL A 235 5.15 9.12 -24.24
C VAL A 235 5.45 8.99 -25.72
N GLU A 236 6.37 8.10 -26.10
CA GLU A 236 6.76 7.86 -27.48
C GLU A 236 7.31 6.43 -27.63
N ASN A 237 6.78 5.63 -28.56
CA ASN A 237 7.27 4.28 -28.83
C ASN A 237 7.43 3.38 -27.58
N ASN A 238 6.44 3.32 -26.71
CA ASN A 238 6.46 2.61 -25.42
C ASN A 238 7.48 3.15 -24.40
N VAL A 239 8.13 4.28 -24.66
CA VAL A 239 8.97 4.97 -23.69
C VAL A 239 8.13 6.00 -22.95
N PHE A 240 8.01 5.82 -21.65
CA PHE A 240 7.31 6.73 -20.72
C PHE A 240 8.37 7.52 -19.95
N GLU A 241 8.54 8.77 -20.31
CA GLU A 241 9.51 9.66 -19.68
C GLU A 241 8.80 10.73 -18.86
N VAL A 242 9.01 10.74 -17.55
CA VAL A 242 8.54 11.81 -16.67
C VAL A 242 9.42 13.04 -16.88
N LEU A 243 8.82 14.16 -17.26
CA LEU A 243 9.50 15.44 -17.46
C LEU A 243 9.53 16.26 -16.18
N ALA A 244 8.44 16.26 -15.44
CA ALA A 244 8.31 16.91 -14.14
C ALA A 244 7.20 16.27 -13.31
N THR A 245 7.37 16.31 -11.98
CA THR A 245 6.34 15.90 -11.03
C THR A 245 6.21 16.93 -9.91
N SER A 246 5.00 17.12 -9.42
CA SER A 246 4.68 17.94 -8.26
C SER A 246 3.47 17.38 -7.55
N GLY A 247 3.28 17.68 -6.27
CA GLY A 247 2.17 17.11 -5.52
C GLY A 247 1.94 17.77 -4.18
N ASP A 248 0.92 17.25 -3.50
CA ASP A 248 0.55 17.62 -2.14
C ASP A 248 0.14 16.36 -1.39
N THR A 249 0.95 15.96 -0.41
CA THR A 249 0.72 14.73 0.38
C THR A 249 -0.43 14.86 1.37
N ARG A 250 -1.14 16.01 1.39
CA ARG A 250 -2.25 16.33 2.29
C ARG A 250 -3.37 17.07 1.59
N LEU A 251 -3.71 16.61 0.41
CA LEU A 251 -4.83 17.14 -0.35
C LEU A 251 -5.54 16.00 -1.07
N GLY A 252 -6.76 15.68 -0.62
CA GLY A 252 -7.54 14.59 -1.20
C GLY A 252 -8.96 14.53 -0.66
N GLY A 253 -9.66 13.45 -0.99
CA GLY A 253 -11.06 13.25 -0.63
C GLY A 253 -11.36 13.29 0.86
N GLU A 254 -10.40 12.88 1.71
CA GLU A 254 -10.53 12.94 3.17
C GLU A 254 -10.52 14.38 3.68
N ASP A 255 -9.75 15.28 3.06
CA ASP A 255 -9.72 16.68 3.44
C ASP A 255 -11.05 17.35 3.11
N PHE A 256 -11.64 16.98 1.96
CA PHE A 256 -12.98 17.46 1.59
C PHE A 256 -14.06 16.96 2.55
N ASN A 257 -13.94 15.71 3.03
CA ASN A 257 -14.81 15.18 4.07
C ASN A 257 -14.65 15.94 5.38
N ASN A 258 -13.41 16.18 5.82
CA ASN A 258 -13.12 16.84 7.10
C ASN A 258 -13.76 18.22 7.16
N ARG A 259 -13.71 19.03 6.08
CA ARG A 259 -14.39 20.33 6.01
C ARG A 259 -15.90 20.23 6.22
N VAL A 260 -16.53 19.22 5.64
CA VAL A 260 -17.98 19.00 5.80
C VAL A 260 -18.29 18.49 7.21
N VAL A 261 -17.49 17.56 7.73
CA VAL A 261 -17.63 17.04 9.10
C VAL A 261 -17.52 18.16 10.13
N ASP A 262 -16.48 19.01 10.02
CA ASP A 262 -16.28 20.16 10.93
C ASP A 262 -17.47 21.11 10.89
N HIS A 263 -17.97 21.41 9.69
CA HIS A 263 -19.12 22.29 9.50
C HIS A 263 -20.39 21.72 10.15
N LEU A 264 -20.73 20.46 9.85
CA LEU A 264 -21.93 19.81 10.37
C LEU A 264 -21.85 19.55 11.88
N ALA A 265 -20.67 19.17 12.39
CA ALA A 265 -20.43 19.01 13.82
C ALA A 265 -20.63 20.34 14.57
N HIS A 266 -20.11 21.43 14.02
CA HIS A 266 -20.28 22.78 14.59
C HIS A 266 -21.76 23.23 14.59
N GLU A 267 -22.47 23.05 13.46
CA GLU A 267 -23.90 23.37 13.40
C GLU A 267 -24.73 22.54 14.39
N TYR A 268 -24.39 21.23 14.53
CA TYR A 268 -25.06 20.37 15.50
C TYR A 268 -24.79 20.81 16.94
N GLN A 269 -23.54 21.17 17.27
CA GLN A 269 -23.18 21.69 18.58
C GLN A 269 -23.92 23.00 18.91
N LEU A 270 -24.07 23.90 17.96
CA LEU A 270 -24.86 25.13 18.16
C LEU A 270 -26.36 24.87 18.43
N LYS A 271 -26.91 23.83 17.77
CA LYS A 271 -28.34 23.46 17.92
C LYS A 271 -28.63 22.70 19.22
N THR A 272 -27.69 21.83 19.65
CA THR A 272 -27.95 20.83 20.72
C THR A 272 -27.06 20.98 21.95
N GLY A 273 -25.95 21.70 21.84
CA GLY A 273 -24.89 21.77 22.86
C GLY A 273 -23.95 20.56 22.88
N TYR A 274 -24.17 19.56 22.03
CA TYR A 274 -23.38 18.31 21.99
C TYR A 274 -22.16 18.44 21.07
N ASP A 275 -20.99 18.11 21.60
CA ASP A 275 -19.75 18.09 20.82
C ASP A 275 -19.54 16.72 20.17
N VAL A 276 -19.80 16.63 18.87
CA VAL A 276 -19.62 15.42 18.05
C VAL A 276 -18.16 14.98 18.02
N MET A 277 -17.22 15.93 18.01
CA MET A 277 -15.79 15.63 17.91
C MET A 277 -15.23 14.93 19.16
N SER A 278 -15.89 15.09 20.30
CA SER A 278 -15.52 14.40 21.54
C SER A 278 -16.00 12.94 21.63
N SER A 279 -16.88 12.51 20.71
CA SER A 279 -17.44 11.15 20.67
C SER A 279 -16.93 10.35 19.48
N PRO A 280 -16.03 9.38 19.66
CA PRO A 280 -15.53 8.53 18.58
C PRO A 280 -16.63 7.89 17.73
N ARG A 281 -17.73 7.47 18.39
CA ARG A 281 -18.87 6.84 17.71
C ARG A 281 -19.66 7.84 16.86
N ALA A 282 -19.95 9.02 17.38
CA ALA A 282 -20.69 10.04 16.64
C ALA A 282 -19.85 10.57 15.49
N LEU A 283 -18.55 10.82 15.72
CA LEU A 283 -17.60 11.25 14.70
C LEU A 283 -17.54 10.25 13.55
N LEU A 284 -17.39 8.94 13.83
CA LEU A 284 -17.31 7.93 12.78
C LEU A 284 -18.60 7.81 11.98
N LYS A 285 -19.76 7.86 12.65
CA LYS A 285 -21.06 7.87 11.96
C LYS A 285 -21.20 9.07 11.01
N LEU A 286 -20.85 10.27 11.50
CA LEU A 286 -20.90 11.48 10.68
C LEU A 286 -19.93 11.41 9.50
N ARG A 287 -18.68 10.98 9.70
CA ARG A 287 -17.70 10.79 8.61
C ARG A 287 -18.19 9.83 7.54
N THR A 288 -18.74 8.70 7.96
CA THR A 288 -19.26 7.68 7.03
C THR A 288 -20.42 8.25 6.20
N ALA A 289 -21.33 8.97 6.82
CA ALA A 289 -22.46 9.57 6.14
C ALA A 289 -22.02 10.72 5.19
N VAL A 290 -21.03 11.51 5.59
CA VAL A 290 -20.43 12.57 4.76
C VAL A 290 -19.72 11.99 3.54
N GLU A 291 -18.93 10.90 3.71
CA GLU A 291 -18.28 10.23 2.57
C GLU A 291 -19.31 9.71 1.57
N HIS A 292 -20.39 9.10 2.07
CA HIS A 292 -21.50 8.65 1.23
C HIS A 292 -22.17 9.81 0.49
N ALA A 293 -22.45 10.92 1.20
CA ALA A 293 -23.03 12.13 0.63
C ALA A 293 -22.11 12.72 -0.46
N LYS A 294 -20.80 12.81 -0.22
CA LYS A 294 -19.81 13.28 -1.22
C LYS A 294 -19.89 12.48 -2.52
N ARG A 295 -20.00 11.15 -2.43
CA ARG A 295 -20.14 10.28 -3.62
C ARG A 295 -21.44 10.56 -4.37
N ILE A 296 -22.57 10.68 -3.67
CA ILE A 296 -23.87 11.03 -4.28
C ILE A 296 -23.81 12.39 -4.95
N LEU A 297 -23.19 13.39 -4.32
CA LEU A 297 -23.06 14.74 -4.88
C LEU A 297 -22.21 14.82 -6.14
N SER A 298 -21.43 13.80 -6.47
CA SER A 298 -20.78 13.71 -7.78
C SER A 298 -21.76 13.51 -8.93
N ALA A 299 -22.89 12.82 -8.68
CA ALA A 299 -23.94 12.58 -9.66
C ALA A 299 -25.18 13.48 -9.47
N GLN A 300 -25.58 13.76 -8.22
CA GLN A 300 -26.79 14.48 -7.87
C GLN A 300 -26.50 15.90 -7.36
N PRO A 301 -27.42 16.87 -7.52
CA PRO A 301 -27.22 18.25 -7.03
C PRO A 301 -27.38 18.39 -5.52
N MET A 302 -28.03 17.46 -4.84
CA MET A 302 -28.27 17.46 -3.40
C MET A 302 -28.50 16.04 -2.88
N THR A 303 -28.28 15.85 -1.58
CA THR A 303 -28.58 14.62 -0.84
C THR A 303 -28.92 14.95 0.61
N THR A 304 -29.57 14.03 1.30
CA THR A 304 -29.81 14.12 2.74
C THR A 304 -28.84 13.20 3.47
N ILE A 305 -28.19 13.73 4.49
CA ILE A 305 -27.38 12.99 5.44
C ILE A 305 -28.31 12.56 6.57
N GLU A 306 -28.58 11.25 6.66
CA GLU A 306 -29.44 10.67 7.69
C GLU A 306 -28.62 9.69 8.53
N ILE A 307 -28.65 9.85 9.86
CA ILE A 307 -27.90 9.02 10.80
C ILE A 307 -28.82 8.60 11.94
N GLU A 308 -29.18 7.32 11.98
CA GLU A 308 -29.99 6.76 13.05
C GLU A 308 -29.21 6.67 14.37
N ALA A 309 -29.89 6.97 15.47
CA ALA A 309 -29.35 6.93 16.84
C ALA A 309 -27.99 7.62 16.94
N PHE A 310 -27.89 8.84 16.40
CA PHE A 310 -26.66 9.60 16.31
C PHE A 310 -26.14 9.97 17.70
N GLU A 311 -27.01 10.55 18.54
CA GLU A 311 -26.71 10.91 19.93
C GLU A 311 -27.86 10.51 20.84
N ASN A 312 -27.57 9.76 21.92
CA ASN A 312 -28.55 9.37 22.95
C ASN A 312 -29.89 8.84 22.37
N GLY A 313 -29.81 8.09 21.26
CA GLY A 313 -30.98 7.52 20.58
C GLY A 313 -31.74 8.52 19.70
N LYS A 314 -31.28 9.77 19.55
CA LYS A 314 -31.83 10.74 18.60
C LYS A 314 -31.22 10.57 17.23
N ASP A 315 -32.02 10.73 16.20
CA ASP A 315 -31.57 10.72 14.82
C ASP A 315 -31.03 12.10 14.41
N TYR A 316 -30.14 12.10 13.42
CA TYR A 316 -29.64 13.32 12.78
C TYR A 316 -30.07 13.31 11.31
N SER A 317 -30.59 14.43 10.85
CA SER A 317 -30.94 14.64 9.44
C SER A 317 -30.58 16.04 9.02
N GLU A 318 -29.81 16.18 7.93
CA GLU A 318 -29.41 17.46 7.36
C GLU A 318 -29.26 17.34 5.84
N THR A 319 -29.72 18.34 5.10
CA THR A 319 -29.60 18.36 3.64
C THR A 319 -28.28 19.01 3.22
N LEU A 320 -27.48 18.29 2.43
CA LEU A 320 -26.25 18.79 1.84
C LEU A 320 -26.41 18.97 0.33
N THR A 321 -26.24 20.19 -0.16
CA THR A 321 -26.21 20.48 -1.60
C THR A 321 -24.80 20.47 -2.15
N ARG A 322 -24.64 20.14 -3.45
CA ARG A 322 -23.36 20.25 -4.15
C ARG A 322 -22.77 21.66 -4.06
N SER A 323 -23.60 22.69 -4.12
CA SER A 323 -23.18 24.10 -3.96
C SER A 323 -22.57 24.34 -2.58
N LYS A 324 -23.21 23.84 -1.51
CA LYS A 324 -22.67 23.96 -0.13
C LYS A 324 -21.36 23.21 0.01
N PHE A 325 -21.31 21.96 -0.48
CA PHE A 325 -20.09 21.15 -0.51
C PHE A 325 -18.94 21.87 -1.24
N ASN A 326 -19.23 22.44 -2.42
CA ASN A 326 -18.24 23.18 -3.19
C ASN A 326 -17.75 24.43 -2.45
N ASN A 327 -18.63 25.16 -1.79
CA ASN A 327 -18.27 26.37 -1.04
C ASN A 327 -17.39 26.05 0.17
N LEU A 328 -17.69 24.97 0.90
CA LEU A 328 -16.90 24.52 2.06
C LEU A 328 -15.48 24.10 1.67
N ASN A 329 -15.28 23.64 0.43
CA ASN A 329 -14.04 23.09 -0.08
C ASN A 329 -13.35 23.97 -1.12
N PHE A 330 -13.85 25.19 -1.37
CA PHE A 330 -13.43 25.97 -2.53
C PHE A 330 -11.94 26.30 -2.54
N ASP A 331 -11.39 26.68 -1.39
CA ASP A 331 -9.96 26.96 -1.22
C ASP A 331 -9.09 25.70 -1.48
N LEU A 332 -9.54 24.53 -1.01
CA LEU A 332 -8.87 23.26 -1.28
C LEU A 332 -8.93 22.90 -2.77
N PHE A 333 -10.05 23.13 -3.43
CA PHE A 333 -10.18 22.89 -4.87
C PHE A 333 -9.25 23.80 -5.69
N LEU A 334 -9.10 25.07 -5.33
CA LEU A 334 -8.15 25.97 -6.01
C LEU A 334 -6.71 25.51 -5.78
N ARG A 335 -6.36 25.08 -4.57
CA ARG A 335 -5.04 24.57 -4.23
C ARG A 335 -4.62 23.35 -5.07
N THR A 336 -5.59 22.59 -5.61
CA THR A 336 -5.30 21.48 -6.51
C THR A 336 -4.67 21.90 -7.84
N LEU A 337 -4.76 23.17 -8.22
CA LEU A 337 -4.17 23.71 -9.46
C LEU A 337 -2.69 24.12 -9.29
N ASP A 338 -2.21 24.28 -8.06
CA ASP A 338 -0.83 24.70 -7.79
C ASP A 338 0.20 23.67 -8.34
N PRO A 339 0.07 22.36 -8.11
CA PRO A 339 0.96 21.35 -8.68
C PRO A 339 0.95 21.34 -10.22
N LEU A 340 -0.21 21.59 -10.87
CA LEU A 340 -0.30 21.72 -12.33
C LEU A 340 0.54 22.87 -12.85
N SER A 341 0.40 24.04 -12.24
CA SER A 341 1.19 25.24 -12.59
C SER A 341 2.69 24.96 -12.39
N GLN A 342 3.03 24.21 -11.34
CA GLN A 342 4.43 23.91 -11.02
C GLN A 342 5.07 22.94 -12.03
N VAL A 343 4.39 21.85 -12.44
CA VAL A 343 4.95 20.91 -13.41
C VAL A 343 5.13 21.52 -14.78
N LEU A 344 4.21 22.38 -15.23
CA LEU A 344 4.36 23.13 -16.48
C LEU A 344 5.58 24.06 -16.43
N LYS A 345 5.73 24.81 -15.36
CA LYS A 345 6.87 25.70 -15.13
C LYS A 345 8.21 24.93 -15.11
N ASP A 346 8.25 23.80 -14.41
CA ASP A 346 9.48 22.98 -14.30
C ASP A 346 9.87 22.34 -15.63
N ALA A 347 8.89 21.88 -16.41
CA ALA A 347 9.10 21.34 -17.73
C ALA A 347 9.32 22.43 -18.80
N LYS A 348 9.12 23.72 -18.47
CA LYS A 348 9.17 24.87 -19.39
C LYS A 348 8.21 24.70 -20.56
N LEU A 349 6.99 24.26 -20.26
CA LEU A 349 5.91 24.05 -21.22
C LEU A 349 4.70 24.93 -20.88
N GLU A 350 3.94 25.27 -21.92
CA GLU A 350 2.68 26.00 -21.80
C GLU A 350 1.49 25.02 -21.80
N LYS A 351 0.32 25.48 -21.35
CA LYS A 351 -0.91 24.66 -21.32
C LYS A 351 -1.29 24.09 -22.69
N GLY A 352 -1.04 24.87 -23.76
CA GLY A 352 -1.28 24.46 -25.14
C GLY A 352 -0.41 23.30 -25.62
N ASP A 353 0.77 23.12 -25.01
CA ASP A 353 1.72 22.05 -25.36
C ASP A 353 1.30 20.65 -24.86
N ILE A 354 0.27 20.58 -24.04
CA ILE A 354 -0.23 19.34 -23.46
C ILE A 354 -1.26 18.71 -24.41
N ASP A 355 -1.03 17.47 -24.79
CA ASP A 355 -1.92 16.76 -25.71
C ASP A 355 -3.10 16.15 -24.95
N GLU A 356 -2.87 15.56 -23.78
CA GLU A 356 -3.87 14.82 -23.05
C GLU A 356 -3.79 15.07 -21.52
N ILE A 357 -4.96 15.02 -20.86
CA ILE A 357 -5.09 15.16 -19.42
C ILE A 357 -5.79 13.92 -18.89
N VAL A 358 -5.05 13.08 -18.17
CA VAL A 358 -5.52 11.79 -17.63
C VAL A 358 -5.91 11.97 -16.18
N LEU A 359 -7.14 11.63 -15.85
CA LEU A 359 -7.69 11.70 -14.50
C LEU A 359 -7.52 10.35 -13.79
N VAL A 360 -6.92 10.40 -12.60
CA VAL A 360 -6.67 9.26 -11.72
C VAL A 360 -7.15 9.57 -10.31
N GLY A 361 -7.51 8.54 -9.54
CA GLY A 361 -8.04 8.69 -8.20
C GLY A 361 -9.53 9.07 -8.15
N GLY A 362 -10.24 8.50 -7.17
CA GLY A 362 -11.69 8.64 -7.05
C GLY A 362 -12.19 10.06 -6.85
N SER A 363 -11.37 10.95 -6.28
CA SER A 363 -11.74 12.37 -6.05
C SER A 363 -11.77 13.20 -7.33
N THR A 364 -11.19 12.73 -8.44
CA THR A 364 -11.34 13.37 -9.75
C THR A 364 -12.75 13.28 -10.33
N ARG A 365 -13.61 12.44 -9.75
CA ARG A 365 -15.03 12.35 -10.10
C ARG A 365 -15.86 13.56 -9.63
N ILE A 366 -15.30 14.41 -8.75
CA ILE A 366 -15.97 15.62 -8.24
C ILE A 366 -16.15 16.61 -9.40
N PRO A 367 -17.41 17.02 -9.75
CA PRO A 367 -17.65 17.85 -10.92
C PRO A 367 -16.93 19.20 -10.89
N LYS A 368 -16.74 19.80 -9.71
CA LYS A 368 -16.03 21.07 -9.57
C LYS A 368 -14.54 20.93 -9.91
N ILE A 369 -13.91 19.81 -9.54
CA ILE A 369 -12.51 19.51 -9.92
C ILE A 369 -12.39 19.41 -11.45
N GLN A 370 -13.29 18.65 -12.09
CA GLN A 370 -13.28 18.52 -13.56
C GLN A 370 -13.49 19.88 -14.26
N SER A 371 -14.42 20.71 -13.74
CA SER A 371 -14.65 22.07 -14.26
C SER A 371 -13.40 22.94 -14.16
N LEU A 372 -12.72 22.93 -13.00
CA LEU A 372 -11.50 23.70 -12.78
C LEU A 372 -10.35 23.24 -13.69
N LEU A 373 -10.20 21.94 -13.89
CA LEU A 373 -9.19 21.40 -14.81
C LEU A 373 -9.47 21.76 -16.27
N SER A 374 -10.73 21.63 -16.72
CA SER A 374 -11.12 22.04 -18.07
C SER A 374 -10.90 23.55 -18.27
N GLU A 375 -11.26 24.39 -17.28
CA GLU A 375 -11.01 25.83 -17.33
C GLU A 375 -9.51 26.13 -17.34
N PHE A 376 -8.71 25.45 -16.52
CA PHE A 376 -7.25 25.62 -16.48
C PHE A 376 -6.59 25.31 -17.83
N PHE A 377 -7.05 24.28 -18.54
CA PHE A 377 -6.57 23.89 -19.85
C PHE A 377 -7.42 24.43 -21.03
N GLU A 378 -8.10 25.57 -20.82
CA GLU A 378 -8.79 26.35 -21.86
C GLU A 378 -9.86 25.56 -22.63
N GLY A 379 -10.58 24.68 -21.94
CA GLY A 379 -11.65 23.85 -22.50
C GLY A 379 -11.20 22.53 -23.10
N LYS A 380 -9.93 22.15 -22.93
CA LYS A 380 -9.43 20.84 -23.39
C LYS A 380 -10.21 19.70 -22.74
N GLU A 381 -10.50 18.66 -23.52
CA GLU A 381 -11.22 17.48 -23.06
C GLU A 381 -10.36 16.66 -22.06
N LEU A 382 -11.00 16.21 -20.98
CA LEU A 382 -10.36 15.35 -19.98
C LEU A 382 -10.52 13.88 -20.38
N SER A 383 -9.42 13.16 -20.42
CA SER A 383 -9.38 11.76 -20.86
C SER A 383 -10.01 10.82 -19.83
N ARG A 384 -10.87 9.90 -20.32
CA ARG A 384 -11.63 8.94 -19.50
C ARG A 384 -11.38 7.48 -19.90
N GLY A 385 -10.25 7.20 -20.56
CA GLY A 385 -9.97 5.89 -21.17
C GLY A 385 -9.70 4.75 -20.18
N VAL A 386 -9.35 5.06 -18.93
CA VAL A 386 -9.07 4.07 -17.88
C VAL A 386 -9.92 4.37 -16.65
N ASN A 387 -10.33 3.34 -15.91
CA ASN A 387 -11.00 3.54 -14.63
C ASN A 387 -10.04 4.23 -13.65
N PRO A 388 -10.34 5.46 -13.17
CA PRO A 388 -9.41 6.22 -12.35
C PRO A 388 -9.10 5.57 -10.99
N ASP A 389 -9.92 4.63 -10.52
CA ASP A 389 -9.71 3.91 -9.27
C ASP A 389 -8.82 2.66 -9.43
N GLU A 390 -8.59 2.19 -10.67
CA GLU A 390 -7.85 0.97 -10.98
C GLU A 390 -6.56 1.21 -11.76
N ALA A 391 -6.41 2.40 -12.36
CA ALA A 391 -5.32 2.74 -13.27
C ALA A 391 -3.94 2.47 -12.67
N VAL A 392 -3.75 2.80 -11.39
CA VAL A 392 -2.49 2.62 -10.67
C VAL A 392 -2.14 1.13 -10.53
N ALA A 393 -3.10 0.30 -10.09
CA ALA A 393 -2.90 -1.15 -9.94
C ALA A 393 -2.66 -1.82 -11.30
N ILE A 394 -3.35 -1.38 -12.35
CA ILE A 394 -3.13 -1.86 -13.73
C ILE A 394 -1.68 -1.57 -14.16
N GLY A 395 -1.22 -0.33 -14.02
CA GLY A 395 0.14 0.03 -14.39
C GLY A 395 1.22 -0.65 -13.57
N ALA A 396 0.98 -0.84 -12.27
CA ALA A 396 1.86 -1.63 -11.40
C ALA A 396 1.94 -3.11 -11.85
N ALA A 397 0.81 -3.70 -12.27
CA ALA A 397 0.77 -5.07 -12.81
C ALA A 397 1.47 -5.18 -14.17
N VAL A 398 1.37 -4.17 -15.03
CA VAL A 398 2.16 -4.11 -16.28
C VAL A 398 3.66 -4.04 -15.97
N GLN A 399 4.06 -3.19 -15.03
CA GLN A 399 5.46 -3.11 -14.61
C GLN A 399 5.95 -4.44 -14.02
N ALA A 400 5.09 -5.17 -13.29
CA ALA A 400 5.38 -6.51 -12.81
C ALA A 400 5.63 -7.49 -13.96
N ALA A 401 4.80 -7.45 -15.00
CA ALA A 401 4.94 -8.27 -16.21
C ALA A 401 6.22 -7.93 -17.01
N VAL A 402 6.60 -6.65 -17.10
CA VAL A 402 7.88 -6.23 -17.70
C VAL A 402 9.05 -6.85 -16.94
N MET A 403 9.00 -6.85 -15.61
CA MET A 403 10.06 -7.39 -14.76
C MET A 403 10.14 -8.92 -14.83
N SER A 404 9.01 -9.62 -14.96
CA SER A 404 8.98 -11.07 -15.15
C SER A 404 9.38 -11.50 -16.58
N GLY A 405 9.55 -10.55 -17.51
CA GLY A 405 10.00 -10.81 -18.89
C GLY A 405 8.90 -11.32 -19.81
N GLU A 406 7.63 -11.00 -19.52
CA GLU A 406 6.51 -11.40 -20.37
C GLU A 406 6.57 -10.72 -21.74
N ALA A 407 6.38 -11.50 -22.81
CA ALA A 407 6.63 -11.08 -24.20
C ALA A 407 5.70 -9.95 -24.66
N GLU A 408 4.47 -9.94 -24.19
CA GLU A 408 3.42 -9.00 -24.62
C GLU A 408 3.70 -7.54 -24.21
N VAL A 409 4.48 -7.36 -23.12
CA VAL A 409 4.83 -6.05 -22.59
C VAL A 409 6.32 -5.72 -22.75
N GLN A 410 7.06 -6.53 -23.51
CA GLN A 410 8.46 -6.24 -23.83
C GLN A 410 8.57 -4.93 -24.59
N GLY A 411 9.53 -4.09 -24.19
CA GLY A 411 9.76 -2.79 -24.81
C GLY A 411 9.11 -1.60 -24.10
N VAL A 412 8.33 -1.82 -23.06
CA VAL A 412 7.89 -0.72 -22.17
C VAL A 412 9.09 -0.26 -21.34
N ILE A 413 9.48 0.99 -21.53
CA ILE A 413 10.60 1.63 -20.83
C ILE A 413 10.05 2.78 -20.02
N LEU A 414 10.38 2.77 -18.72
CA LEU A 414 10.02 3.83 -17.79
C LEU A 414 11.27 4.62 -17.37
N ILE A 415 11.22 5.94 -17.55
CA ILE A 415 12.23 6.89 -17.06
C ILE A 415 11.53 7.84 -16.11
N ASP A 416 11.78 7.64 -14.81
CA ASP A 416 11.16 8.43 -13.75
C ASP A 416 12.12 9.53 -13.23
N VAL A 417 11.63 10.41 -12.35
CA VAL A 417 12.40 11.51 -11.76
C VAL A 417 12.19 11.56 -10.24
N ASN A 418 13.18 12.13 -9.52
CA ASN A 418 13.01 12.43 -8.10
C ASN A 418 12.11 13.66 -7.90
N ALA A 419 11.14 13.57 -7.00
CA ALA A 419 10.18 14.65 -6.73
C ALA A 419 10.79 15.79 -5.89
N LEU A 420 11.75 15.48 -4.99
CA LEU A 420 12.36 16.41 -4.06
C LEU A 420 13.87 16.53 -4.33
N SER A 421 14.42 17.74 -4.15
CA SER A 421 15.88 17.90 -4.19
C SER A 421 16.52 17.26 -2.96
N VAL A 422 17.68 16.64 -3.14
CA VAL A 422 18.44 16.00 -2.06
C VAL A 422 19.80 16.65 -1.95
N GLY A 423 20.25 16.93 -0.73
CA GLY A 423 21.51 17.63 -0.49
C GLY A 423 21.89 17.72 0.99
N ILE A 424 22.77 18.64 1.32
CA ILE A 424 23.32 18.79 2.66
C ILE A 424 23.05 20.18 3.24
N GLU A 425 23.18 20.27 4.57
CA GLU A 425 23.29 21.56 5.27
C GLU A 425 24.67 22.13 5.10
N VAL A 426 24.73 23.37 4.66
CA VAL A 426 25.97 24.17 4.64
C VAL A 426 25.90 25.31 5.65
N ALA A 427 27.00 26.07 5.79
CA ALA A 427 27.11 27.16 6.76
C ALA A 427 25.91 28.10 6.76
N GLY A 428 25.38 28.39 7.97
CA GLY A 428 24.21 29.24 8.16
C GLY A 428 22.85 28.54 8.03
N GLY A 429 22.80 27.19 8.10
CA GLY A 429 21.56 26.42 8.03
C GLY A 429 20.92 26.46 6.65
N LYS A 430 21.72 26.67 5.61
CA LYS A 430 21.24 26.69 4.22
C LYS A 430 21.30 25.31 3.61
N PHE A 431 20.31 25.02 2.77
CA PHE A 431 20.24 23.79 2.00
C PHE A 431 21.00 23.95 0.68
N GLU A 432 21.98 23.09 0.46
CA GLU A 432 22.70 22.97 -0.81
C GLU A 432 22.25 21.67 -1.52
N PRO A 433 21.44 21.76 -2.59
CA PRO A 433 21.01 20.58 -3.33
C PRO A 433 22.15 20.00 -4.17
N ILE A 434 22.36 18.69 -4.08
CA ILE A 434 23.32 17.92 -4.89
C ILE A 434 22.62 17.23 -6.05
N ILE A 435 21.46 16.61 -5.78
CA ILE A 435 20.54 16.12 -6.80
C ILE A 435 19.30 17.02 -6.76
N VAL A 436 19.07 17.74 -7.84
CA VAL A 436 17.92 18.67 -7.94
C VAL A 436 16.66 17.87 -8.27
N ARG A 437 15.49 18.32 -7.80
CA ARG A 437 14.19 17.72 -8.15
C ARG A 437 14.02 17.66 -9.68
N ASN A 438 13.22 16.72 -10.14
CA ASN A 438 13.02 16.41 -11.56
C ASN A 438 14.28 15.94 -12.29
N THR A 439 15.29 15.43 -11.56
CA THR A 439 16.43 14.72 -12.17
C THR A 439 16.01 13.27 -12.42
N ARG A 440 16.29 12.75 -13.62
CA ARG A 440 16.01 11.34 -13.97
C ARG A 440 16.71 10.38 -13.02
N VAL A 441 16.01 9.33 -12.62
CA VAL A 441 16.54 8.26 -11.77
C VAL A 441 16.64 6.95 -12.59
N PRO A 442 17.63 6.08 -12.30
CA PRO A 442 18.63 6.19 -11.23
C PRO A 442 19.71 7.23 -11.54
N VAL A 443 20.28 7.85 -10.50
CA VAL A 443 21.28 8.91 -10.67
C VAL A 443 22.31 8.87 -9.55
N LYS A 444 23.57 9.23 -9.89
CA LYS A 444 24.64 9.50 -8.93
C LYS A 444 25.24 10.87 -9.20
N ARG A 445 25.46 11.67 -8.15
CA ARG A 445 26.15 12.97 -8.20
C ARG A 445 27.12 13.08 -7.05
N THR A 446 28.29 13.63 -7.32
CA THR A 446 29.37 13.85 -6.33
C THR A 446 29.70 15.32 -6.30
N ARG A 447 29.97 15.87 -5.10
CA ARG A 447 30.55 17.20 -4.87
C ARG A 447 31.68 17.10 -3.88
N VAL A 448 32.69 17.99 -4.04
CA VAL A 448 33.83 18.07 -3.16
C VAL A 448 33.67 19.25 -2.21
N TYR A 449 33.83 18.96 -0.94
CA TYR A 449 33.82 19.93 0.16
C TYR A 449 35.16 19.93 0.88
N SER A 450 35.33 20.83 1.84
CA SER A 450 36.55 20.91 2.62
C SER A 450 36.24 21.31 4.07
N THR A 451 37.29 21.25 4.93
CA THR A 451 37.17 21.66 6.33
C THR A 451 37.07 23.19 6.44
N TYR A 452 36.31 23.67 7.41
CA TYR A 452 36.13 25.11 7.69
C TYR A 452 37.07 25.63 8.81
N ALA A 453 37.70 24.72 9.57
CA ALA A 453 38.65 25.05 10.65
C ALA A 453 39.97 24.30 10.45
N ASP A 454 41.08 24.89 10.96
CA ASP A 454 42.37 24.24 10.97
C ASP A 454 42.35 23.02 11.90
N ASN A 455 43.03 21.95 11.49
CA ASN A 455 43.12 20.68 12.23
C ASN A 455 41.77 20.05 12.58
N GLN A 456 40.77 20.22 11.73
CA GLN A 456 39.44 19.63 11.89
C GLN A 456 39.50 18.13 11.56
N ALA A 457 39.44 17.29 12.58
CA ALA A 457 39.51 15.82 12.46
C ALA A 457 38.18 15.15 12.16
N VAL A 458 37.06 15.86 12.26
CA VAL A 458 35.71 15.35 12.07
C VAL A 458 34.89 16.33 11.24
N VAL A 459 34.19 15.82 10.23
CA VAL A 459 33.17 16.58 9.50
C VAL A 459 31.82 15.88 9.71
N GLN A 460 30.85 16.62 10.22
CA GLN A 460 29.47 16.18 10.34
C GLN A 460 28.71 16.54 9.05
N ILE A 461 28.06 15.54 8.45
CA ILE A 461 27.28 15.69 7.24
C ILE A 461 25.81 15.47 7.62
N LYS A 462 25.02 16.53 7.50
CA LYS A 462 23.58 16.49 7.72
C LYS A 462 22.88 16.48 6.37
N VAL A 463 22.10 15.45 6.13
CA VAL A 463 21.41 15.20 4.85
C VAL A 463 19.95 15.63 4.94
N PHE A 464 19.49 16.31 3.91
CA PHE A 464 18.13 16.81 3.81
C PHE A 464 17.53 16.53 2.43
N GLU A 465 16.21 16.44 2.39
CA GLU A 465 15.43 16.49 1.16
C GLU A 465 14.36 17.57 1.25
N GLY A 466 14.03 18.21 0.14
CA GLY A 466 12.99 19.21 0.07
C GLY A 466 13.20 20.24 -1.03
N VAL A 467 12.44 21.34 -0.95
CA VAL A 467 12.40 22.40 -1.98
C VAL A 467 12.78 23.77 -1.44
N HIS A 468 13.00 23.90 -0.13
CA HIS A 468 13.28 25.17 0.52
C HIS A 468 14.78 25.44 0.61
N SER A 469 15.16 26.72 0.58
CA SER A 469 16.56 27.15 0.72
C SER A 469 17.12 27.04 2.14
N GLU A 470 16.26 26.87 3.15
CA GLU A 470 16.64 26.70 4.55
C GLU A 470 16.35 25.28 5.01
N THR A 471 17.34 24.63 5.64
CA THR A 471 17.24 23.22 6.06
C THR A 471 16.15 22.99 7.09
N LYS A 472 15.87 23.94 7.97
CA LYS A 472 14.79 23.83 8.97
C LYS A 472 13.37 23.64 8.38
N ARG A 473 13.20 23.91 7.08
CA ARG A 473 11.94 23.74 6.35
C ARG A 473 11.92 22.51 5.44
N ASN A 474 13.02 21.78 5.42
CA ASN A 474 13.20 20.56 4.64
C ASN A 474 13.20 19.33 5.56
N ASN A 475 12.92 18.16 5.03
CA ASN A 475 12.95 16.93 5.79
C ASN A 475 14.41 16.56 6.09
N HIS A 476 14.74 16.36 7.37
CA HIS A 476 16.04 15.86 7.79
C HIS A 476 16.07 14.34 7.59
N LEU A 477 16.96 13.85 6.75
CA LEU A 477 17.09 12.44 6.40
C LEU A 477 18.02 11.67 7.33
N GLY A 478 19.03 12.36 7.87
CA GLY A 478 19.98 11.76 8.78
C GLY A 478 21.26 12.59 8.90
N THR A 479 22.07 12.21 9.88
CA THR A 479 23.36 12.84 10.16
C THR A 479 24.40 11.77 10.37
N PHE A 480 25.56 11.90 9.72
CA PHE A 480 26.70 11.02 9.94
C PHE A 480 28.00 11.78 10.01
N ASN A 481 29.01 11.19 10.62
CA ASN A 481 30.31 11.81 10.84
C ASN A 481 31.39 11.10 10.02
N LEU A 482 32.17 11.87 9.27
CA LEU A 482 33.44 11.42 8.72
C LEU A 482 34.53 11.77 9.74
N THR A 483 35.13 10.75 10.35
CA THR A 483 36.14 10.90 11.42
C THR A 483 37.53 10.49 10.95
N GLY A 484 38.56 10.98 11.61
CA GLY A 484 39.95 10.62 11.28
C GLY A 484 40.53 11.39 10.09
N ILE A 485 39.92 12.52 9.74
CA ILE A 485 40.44 13.41 8.68
C ILE A 485 41.85 13.87 9.07
N PRO A 486 42.85 13.81 8.15
CA PRO A 486 44.20 14.26 8.41
C PRO A 486 44.25 15.73 8.90
N LEU A 487 45.03 15.98 9.98
CA LEU A 487 45.16 17.31 10.53
C LEU A 487 45.92 18.22 9.53
N ALA A 488 45.22 19.21 9.02
CA ALA A 488 45.74 20.15 8.02
C ALA A 488 45.07 21.52 8.19
N ALA A 489 45.60 22.52 7.49
CA ALA A 489 44.96 23.83 7.42
C ALA A 489 43.57 23.71 6.79
N ARG A 490 42.61 24.55 7.22
CA ARG A 490 41.28 24.66 6.64
C ARG A 490 41.33 24.77 5.12
N GLY A 491 40.43 24.09 4.43
CA GLY A 491 40.38 24.12 2.97
C GLY A 491 41.33 23.13 2.27
N VAL A 492 42.26 22.47 3.00
CA VAL A 492 43.19 21.49 2.42
C VAL A 492 42.60 20.11 2.26
N PRO A 493 41.97 19.47 3.28
CA PRO A 493 41.33 18.17 3.11
C PRO A 493 40.22 18.25 2.07
N GLN A 494 40.19 17.28 1.16
CA GLN A 494 39.15 17.17 0.12
C GLN A 494 38.19 16.04 0.47
N ILE A 495 36.92 16.40 0.71
CA ILE A 495 35.87 15.48 1.13
C ILE A 495 34.88 15.37 -0.01
N GLU A 496 34.90 14.22 -0.68
CA GLU A 496 33.92 13.89 -1.69
C GLU A 496 32.65 13.40 -1.01
N VAL A 497 31.49 14.04 -1.28
CA VAL A 497 30.16 13.60 -0.84
C VAL A 497 29.39 13.18 -2.08
N SER A 498 29.08 11.90 -2.16
CA SER A 498 28.35 11.28 -3.26
C SER A 498 26.92 10.97 -2.84
N PHE A 499 25.98 11.38 -3.65
CA PHE A 499 24.55 11.03 -3.53
C PHE A 499 24.15 10.14 -4.68
N SER A 500 23.42 9.07 -4.39
CA SER A 500 22.75 8.27 -5.40
C SER A 500 21.30 8.02 -5.03
N ILE A 501 20.45 8.01 -6.04
CA ILE A 501 19.03 7.63 -5.94
C ILE A 501 18.85 6.43 -6.86
N ASP A 502 18.33 5.34 -6.31
CA ASP A 502 18.10 4.11 -7.06
C ASP A 502 16.77 4.15 -7.86
N ASN A 503 16.45 3.04 -8.52
CA ASN A 503 15.22 2.90 -9.29
C ASN A 503 13.94 2.95 -8.44
N ASN A 504 14.01 2.71 -7.13
CA ASN A 504 12.89 2.77 -6.19
C ASN A 504 12.75 4.15 -5.54
N GLY A 505 13.66 5.09 -5.88
CA GLY A 505 13.71 6.41 -5.27
C GLY A 505 14.37 6.42 -3.88
N ILE A 506 15.08 5.35 -3.51
CA ILE A 506 15.80 5.25 -2.24
C ILE A 506 17.14 5.96 -2.36
N ILE A 507 17.47 6.74 -1.32
CA ILE A 507 18.64 7.62 -1.28
C ILE A 507 19.80 6.96 -0.54
N HIS A 508 20.98 6.98 -1.15
CA HIS A 508 22.24 6.54 -0.54
C HIS A 508 23.23 7.70 -0.57
N VAL A 509 23.95 7.91 0.54
CA VAL A 509 24.93 8.98 0.67
C VAL A 509 26.24 8.42 1.21
N ASP A 510 27.34 8.70 0.49
CA ASP A 510 28.69 8.31 0.86
C ASP A 510 29.56 9.57 0.99
N ALA A 511 30.44 9.58 1.98
CA ALA A 511 31.46 10.60 2.10
C ALA A 511 32.84 9.97 2.22
N GLN A 512 33.83 10.51 1.48
CA GLN A 512 35.19 10.01 1.47
C GLN A 512 36.20 11.18 1.51
N GLU A 513 37.22 11.09 2.38
CA GLU A 513 38.37 11.98 2.29
C GLU A 513 39.34 11.41 1.26
N THR A 514 39.69 12.23 0.24
CA THR A 514 40.32 11.76 -1.00
C THR A 514 41.77 11.31 -0.81
N ALA A 515 42.53 11.96 0.08
CA ALA A 515 43.95 11.69 0.26
C ALA A 515 44.22 10.46 1.15
N SER A 516 43.41 10.26 2.20
CA SER A 516 43.55 9.14 3.13
C SER A 516 42.73 7.92 2.74
N GLY A 517 41.74 8.09 1.86
CA GLY A 517 40.77 7.05 1.51
C GLY A 517 39.77 6.72 2.62
N LEU A 518 39.77 7.49 3.71
CA LEU A 518 38.78 7.35 4.79
C LEU A 518 37.38 7.61 4.27
N SER A 519 36.48 6.65 4.47
CA SER A 519 35.11 6.75 4.02
C SER A 519 34.12 6.52 5.16
N SER A 520 32.98 7.17 5.07
CA SER A 520 31.81 6.93 5.89
C SER A 520 30.60 6.99 4.98
N SER A 521 29.67 6.07 5.14
CA SER A 521 28.45 6.05 4.35
C SER A 521 27.23 6.02 5.26
N ILE A 522 26.15 6.58 4.78
CA ILE A 522 24.83 6.34 5.31
C ILE A 522 23.94 5.94 4.13
N THR A 523 23.48 4.71 4.12
CA THR A 523 22.18 4.46 3.49
C THR A 523 21.23 5.20 4.38
N ILE A 524 20.44 6.13 3.84
CA ILE A 524 19.52 6.91 4.66
C ILE A 524 18.53 5.93 5.23
N ALA A 525 18.99 5.40 6.31
CA ALA A 525 18.25 4.53 7.15
C ALA A 525 17.63 5.44 8.20
N TYR A 526 16.36 5.64 8.10
CA TYR A 526 15.56 6.30 9.11
C TYR A 526 15.91 5.72 10.50
N GLU A 527 16.57 6.48 11.38
CA GLU A 527 17.14 6.01 12.66
C GLU A 527 16.08 5.48 13.66
N ALA A 528 14.80 5.71 13.41
CA ALA A 528 13.69 5.12 14.17
C ALA A 528 13.14 3.87 13.49
N ARG A 529 14.00 3.02 12.96
CA ARG A 529 13.62 1.76 12.33
C ARG A 529 13.03 0.79 13.35
N LEU A 530 12.00 0.07 12.92
CA LEU A 530 11.81 -1.30 13.37
C LEU A 530 13.16 -2.00 13.22
N SER A 531 13.70 -2.53 14.31
CA SER A 531 14.93 -3.31 14.23
C SER A 531 14.67 -4.52 13.31
N GLU A 532 15.73 -5.10 12.72
CA GLU A 532 15.57 -6.37 11.99
C GLU A 532 14.90 -7.44 12.86
N ASP A 533 15.11 -7.38 14.17
CA ASP A 533 14.47 -8.29 15.13
C ASP A 533 12.99 -7.97 15.30
N ASP A 534 12.56 -6.70 15.25
CA ASP A 534 11.14 -6.34 15.23
C ASP A 534 10.47 -6.83 13.95
N VAL A 535 11.10 -6.65 12.78
CA VAL A 535 10.57 -7.18 11.51
C VAL A 535 10.49 -8.70 11.54
N LYS A 536 11.51 -9.40 12.06
CA LYS A 536 11.49 -10.86 12.21
C LYS A 536 10.39 -11.33 13.18
N ARG A 537 10.20 -10.62 14.28
CA ARG A 537 9.12 -10.91 15.23
C ARG A 537 7.75 -10.77 14.56
N MET A 538 7.53 -9.68 13.82
CA MET A 538 6.28 -9.41 13.11
C MET A 538 6.00 -10.45 12.01
N LEU A 539 7.03 -10.84 11.25
CA LEU A 539 6.93 -11.95 10.31
C LEU A 539 6.54 -13.25 11.00
N TYR A 540 7.13 -13.54 12.16
CA TYR A 540 6.79 -14.73 12.94
C TYR A 540 5.34 -14.69 13.45
N GLU A 541 4.86 -13.53 13.90
CA GLU A 541 3.47 -13.32 14.35
C GLU A 541 2.48 -13.51 13.18
N VAL A 542 2.78 -12.96 11.99
CA VAL A 542 1.98 -13.15 10.77
C VAL A 542 1.96 -14.63 10.34
N ASP A 543 3.13 -15.29 10.32
CA ASP A 543 3.23 -16.72 9.98
C ASP A 543 2.50 -17.62 11.00
N ALA A 544 2.48 -17.23 12.28
CA ALA A 544 1.73 -17.93 13.32
C ALA A 544 0.22 -17.82 13.11
N ASP A 545 -0.28 -16.62 12.79
CA ASP A 545 -1.68 -16.37 12.46
C ASP A 545 -2.13 -17.11 11.20
N GLU A 546 -1.27 -17.15 10.16
CA GLU A 546 -1.56 -17.91 8.93
C GLU A 546 -1.66 -19.42 9.21
N ARG A 547 -0.78 -19.97 10.05
CA ARG A 547 -0.84 -21.39 10.45
C ARG A 547 -2.08 -21.69 11.27
N GLU A 548 -2.42 -20.84 12.22
CA GLU A 548 -3.64 -20.99 13.03
C GLU A 548 -4.91 -20.96 12.15
N LYS A 549 -5.00 -20.03 11.19
CA LYS A 549 -6.10 -19.96 10.22
C LYS A 549 -6.17 -21.21 9.34
N ALA A 550 -5.03 -21.70 8.84
CA ALA A 550 -4.95 -22.91 8.03
C ALA A 550 -5.44 -24.15 8.82
N ASP A 551 -5.06 -24.24 10.10
CA ASP A 551 -5.49 -25.31 11.00
C ASP A 551 -6.99 -25.22 11.31
N GLN A 552 -7.54 -24.02 11.53
CA GLN A 552 -8.98 -23.82 11.70
C GLN A 552 -9.78 -24.24 10.46
N ILE A 553 -9.31 -23.87 9.25
CA ILE A 553 -9.95 -24.28 7.98
C ILE A 553 -9.87 -25.80 7.83
N ARG A 554 -8.75 -26.42 8.19
CA ARG A 554 -8.58 -27.89 8.15
C ARG A 554 -9.53 -28.57 9.13
N ALA A 555 -9.63 -28.08 10.36
CA ALA A 555 -10.54 -28.57 11.39
C ALA A 555 -12.01 -28.52 10.91
N LEU A 556 -12.42 -27.40 10.32
CA LEU A 556 -13.77 -27.25 9.75
C LEU A 556 -14.05 -28.23 8.62
N LYS A 557 -13.08 -28.50 7.73
CA LYS A 557 -13.22 -29.49 6.66
C LYS A 557 -13.41 -30.89 7.23
N VAL A 558 -12.59 -31.30 8.21
CA VAL A 558 -12.72 -32.62 8.85
C VAL A 558 -14.06 -32.76 9.58
N LEU A 559 -14.49 -31.72 10.30
CA LEU A 559 -15.80 -31.69 10.97
C LEU A 559 -16.98 -31.85 9.98
N ASN A 560 -16.91 -31.16 8.84
CA ASN A 560 -17.94 -31.29 7.80
C ASN A 560 -17.95 -32.68 7.15
N ASN A 561 -16.78 -33.28 6.93
CA ASN A 561 -16.66 -34.65 6.46
C ASN A 561 -17.25 -35.65 7.46
N LEU A 562 -16.94 -35.48 8.75
CA LEU A 562 -17.54 -36.30 9.82
C LEU A 562 -19.07 -36.18 9.83
N ARG A 563 -19.63 -34.96 9.73
CA ARG A 563 -21.09 -34.75 9.63
C ARG A 563 -21.67 -35.44 8.42
N HIS A 564 -20.98 -35.39 7.28
CA HIS A 564 -21.40 -36.04 6.05
C HIS A 564 -21.45 -37.57 6.19
N VAL A 565 -20.41 -38.18 6.80
CA VAL A 565 -20.37 -39.62 7.06
C VAL A 565 -21.52 -40.04 7.96
N VAL A 566 -21.77 -39.35 9.07
CA VAL A 566 -22.85 -39.63 10.01
C VAL A 566 -24.22 -39.51 9.35
N SER A 567 -24.45 -38.44 8.57
CA SER A 567 -25.72 -38.25 7.83
C SER A 567 -25.94 -39.31 6.75
N ASN A 568 -24.85 -39.76 6.10
CA ASN A 568 -24.94 -40.86 5.12
C ASN A 568 -25.28 -42.19 5.79
N MET A 569 -24.71 -42.49 6.97
CA MET A 569 -25.07 -43.67 7.77
C MET A 569 -26.56 -43.65 8.15
N GLU A 570 -27.11 -42.50 8.56
CA GLU A 570 -28.53 -42.34 8.88
C GLU A 570 -29.41 -42.64 7.65
N ARG A 571 -29.04 -42.11 6.49
CA ARG A 571 -29.78 -42.33 5.24
C ARG A 571 -29.73 -43.80 4.79
N GLN A 572 -28.56 -44.43 4.86
CA GLN A 572 -28.37 -45.83 4.48
C GLN A 572 -29.13 -46.75 5.45
N LEU A 573 -29.05 -46.51 6.76
CA LEU A 573 -29.82 -47.27 7.76
C LEU A 573 -31.33 -47.22 7.54
N SER A 574 -31.84 -46.09 7.04
CA SER A 574 -33.27 -45.93 6.75
C SER A 574 -33.72 -46.70 5.50
N ASN A 575 -32.82 -46.91 4.56
CA ASN A 575 -33.12 -47.51 3.25
C ASN A 575 -32.75 -49.00 3.15
N ASP A 576 -31.85 -49.51 4.02
CA ASP A 576 -31.37 -50.88 3.95
C ASP A 576 -32.29 -51.85 4.68
N ARG A 577 -32.88 -52.80 3.91
CA ARG A 577 -33.77 -53.87 4.40
C ARG A 577 -33.02 -55.17 4.70
N ALA A 578 -31.74 -55.28 4.33
CA ALA A 578 -30.93 -56.49 4.45
C ALA A 578 -30.21 -56.60 5.80
N LEU A 579 -30.06 -55.51 6.53
CA LEU A 579 -29.40 -55.47 7.84
C LEU A 579 -30.19 -56.20 8.92
N SER A 580 -29.50 -56.96 9.77
CA SER A 580 -30.11 -57.57 10.94
C SER A 580 -30.59 -56.54 11.97
N GLU A 581 -31.56 -56.88 12.80
CA GLU A 581 -32.05 -55.97 13.85
C GLU A 581 -30.94 -55.61 14.86
N LEU A 582 -30.02 -56.53 15.11
CA LEU A 582 -28.88 -56.26 15.99
C LEU A 582 -27.93 -55.23 15.38
N ASP A 583 -27.64 -55.34 14.07
CA ASP A 583 -26.79 -54.39 13.35
C ASP A 583 -27.42 -52.98 13.31
N LYS A 584 -28.75 -52.92 13.07
CA LYS A 584 -29.49 -51.66 13.11
C LYS A 584 -29.44 -50.97 14.48
N ILE A 585 -29.51 -51.73 15.56
CA ILE A 585 -29.38 -51.22 16.92
C ILE A 585 -27.96 -50.64 17.13
N THR A 586 -26.92 -51.38 16.70
CA THR A 586 -25.54 -50.98 16.82
C THR A 586 -25.26 -49.69 16.05
N ILE A 587 -25.67 -49.63 14.79
CA ILE A 587 -25.47 -48.46 13.93
C ILE A 587 -26.19 -47.24 14.52
N ARG A 588 -27.43 -47.37 15.00
CA ARG A 588 -28.18 -46.30 15.67
C ARG A 588 -27.47 -45.78 16.91
N ALA A 589 -26.81 -46.65 17.67
CA ALA A 589 -26.05 -46.28 18.85
C ALA A 589 -24.81 -45.44 18.46
N VAL A 590 -24.08 -45.84 17.40
CA VAL A 590 -22.93 -45.10 16.90
C VAL A 590 -23.34 -43.73 16.33
N ILE A 591 -24.37 -43.68 15.49
CA ILE A 591 -24.91 -42.40 14.97
C ILE A 591 -25.28 -41.46 16.11
N LYS A 592 -26.02 -41.96 17.12
CA LYS A 592 -26.40 -41.15 18.27
C LYS A 592 -25.23 -40.65 19.08
N TYR A 593 -24.19 -41.49 19.25
CA TYR A 593 -22.96 -41.12 19.93
C TYR A 593 -22.22 -40.04 19.15
N MET A 594 -21.99 -40.25 17.85
CA MET A 594 -21.26 -39.29 17.00
C MET A 594 -21.98 -37.94 16.91
N THR A 595 -23.31 -37.95 16.74
CA THR A 595 -24.11 -36.70 16.72
C THR A 595 -24.02 -35.93 18.03
N ARG A 596 -24.04 -36.62 19.17
CA ARG A 596 -23.87 -35.99 20.48
C ARG A 596 -22.44 -35.41 20.63
N TRP A 597 -21.44 -36.15 20.21
CA TRP A 597 -20.06 -35.72 20.30
C TRP A 597 -19.83 -34.49 19.42
N ILE A 598 -20.31 -34.48 18.17
CA ILE A 598 -20.23 -33.36 17.23
C ILE A 598 -20.86 -32.09 17.85
N ASN A 599 -22.04 -32.23 18.45
CA ASN A 599 -22.74 -31.09 19.02
C ASN A 599 -22.08 -30.55 20.30
N ALA A 600 -21.43 -31.41 21.08
CA ALA A 600 -20.78 -31.01 22.32
C ALA A 600 -19.34 -30.48 22.11
N HIS A 601 -18.59 -31.00 21.15
CA HIS A 601 -17.15 -30.79 21.01
C HIS A 601 -16.73 -30.28 19.65
N GLY A 602 -17.54 -30.45 18.58
CA GLY A 602 -17.12 -30.22 17.19
C GLY A 602 -16.60 -28.81 16.90
N GLY A 603 -17.01 -27.79 17.65
CA GLY A 603 -16.49 -26.42 17.49
C GLY A 603 -15.26 -26.10 18.33
N ARG A 604 -14.78 -27.03 19.18
CA ARG A 604 -13.64 -26.84 20.10
C ARG A 604 -12.62 -27.98 20.07
N ALA A 605 -12.92 -29.05 19.32
CA ALA A 605 -12.07 -30.21 19.24
C ALA A 605 -10.83 -29.91 18.38
N THR A 606 -9.69 -30.53 18.75
CA THR A 606 -8.47 -30.46 17.94
C THR A 606 -8.63 -31.21 16.60
N ILE A 607 -7.74 -30.93 15.64
CA ILE A 607 -7.75 -31.63 14.35
C ILE A 607 -7.61 -33.12 14.55
N GLU A 608 -6.71 -33.56 15.42
CA GLU A 608 -6.45 -34.95 15.73
C GLU A 608 -7.69 -35.64 16.32
N GLU A 609 -8.43 -34.96 17.21
CA GLU A 609 -9.69 -35.49 17.77
C GLU A 609 -10.77 -35.60 16.71
N LEU A 610 -10.87 -34.61 15.80
CA LEU A 610 -11.80 -34.64 14.67
C LEU A 610 -11.46 -35.74 13.66
N GLU A 611 -10.18 -35.91 13.30
CA GLU A 611 -9.72 -36.96 12.40
C GLU A 611 -9.97 -38.35 13.02
N ALA A 612 -9.68 -38.54 14.30
CA ALA A 612 -9.95 -39.80 14.99
C ALA A 612 -11.45 -40.15 15.00
N LYS A 613 -12.31 -39.16 15.22
CA LYS A 613 -13.77 -39.36 15.18
C LYS A 613 -14.31 -39.58 13.77
N HIS A 614 -13.72 -38.94 12.78
CA HIS A 614 -14.04 -39.17 11.38
C HIS A 614 -13.70 -40.61 10.96
N ASP A 615 -12.50 -41.09 11.32
CA ASP A 615 -12.04 -42.44 10.99
C ASP A 615 -12.87 -43.51 11.73
N GLU A 616 -13.26 -43.27 12.98
CA GLU A 616 -14.17 -44.14 13.74
C GLU A 616 -15.55 -44.26 13.06
N ALA A 617 -16.11 -43.14 12.62
CA ALA A 617 -17.40 -43.11 11.92
C ALA A 617 -17.31 -43.75 10.53
N LEU A 618 -16.22 -43.49 9.79
CA LEU A 618 -15.96 -44.05 8.46
C LEU A 618 -15.77 -45.57 8.54
N GLY A 619 -14.98 -46.07 9.49
CA GLY A 619 -14.77 -47.50 9.71
C GLY A 619 -16.09 -48.24 10.02
N THR A 620 -16.93 -47.62 10.84
CA THR A 620 -18.29 -48.19 11.10
C THR A 620 -19.16 -48.19 9.83
N SER A 621 -19.10 -47.10 9.06
CA SER A 621 -19.85 -47.01 7.79
C SER A 621 -19.41 -48.09 6.78
N GLU A 622 -18.09 -48.27 6.63
CA GLU A 622 -17.53 -49.29 5.72
C GLU A 622 -17.84 -50.71 6.16
N GLN A 623 -17.83 -50.97 7.45
CA GLN A 623 -18.13 -52.29 8.01
C GLN A 623 -19.56 -52.79 7.68
N TYR A 624 -20.54 -51.88 7.77
CA TYR A 624 -21.94 -52.27 7.65
C TYR A 624 -22.55 -51.96 6.27
N PHE A 625 -22.03 -50.99 5.54
CA PHE A 625 -22.58 -50.54 4.27
C PHE A 625 -21.62 -50.70 3.07
N GLY A 626 -20.38 -51.18 3.32
CA GLY A 626 -19.34 -51.26 2.31
C GLY A 626 -18.70 -49.90 2.00
N ALA A 627 -17.62 -49.87 1.25
CA ALA A 627 -16.90 -48.65 0.92
C ALA A 627 -17.84 -47.67 0.21
N LEU A 628 -17.98 -46.45 0.74
CA LEU A 628 -18.75 -45.37 0.15
C LEU A 628 -18.31 -45.17 -1.31
N GLY A 629 -19.22 -45.39 -2.25
CA GLY A 629 -18.95 -45.36 -3.68
C GLY A 629 -18.30 -44.07 -4.14
N GLY A 630 -17.08 -44.18 -4.66
CA GLY A 630 -16.48 -43.26 -5.59
C GLY A 630 -15.83 -42.00 -5.05
N ASP A 631 -14.63 -42.13 -4.51
CA ASP A 631 -13.56 -41.21 -4.93
C ASP A 631 -12.19 -41.91 -4.76
N LYS A 632 -11.59 -42.26 -5.89
CA LYS A 632 -10.25 -42.89 -5.97
C LYS A 632 -9.10 -41.97 -5.56
N VAL A 633 -9.40 -40.82 -4.99
CA VAL A 633 -8.40 -39.78 -4.65
C VAL A 633 -7.79 -39.99 -3.26
N THR A 634 -8.49 -40.62 -2.32
CA THR A 634 -8.00 -40.75 -0.93
C THR A 634 -7.02 -41.91 -0.70
N LYS A 635 -7.01 -42.94 -1.53
CA LYS A 635 -6.05 -44.05 -1.37
C LYS A 635 -4.61 -43.74 -1.82
N LYS A 636 -4.38 -42.66 -2.58
CA LYS A 636 -3.00 -42.24 -2.99
C LYS A 636 -2.30 -41.33 -1.98
N ALA A 637 -3.02 -40.72 -1.06
CA ALA A 637 -2.44 -39.84 -0.05
C ALA A 637 -1.84 -40.59 1.15
N HIS A 638 -2.41 -41.76 1.51
CA HIS A 638 -1.86 -42.57 2.60
C HIS A 638 -0.64 -43.42 2.21
N ALA A 639 -0.46 -43.81 0.93
CA ALA A 639 0.69 -44.56 0.47
C ALA A 639 1.99 -43.73 0.33
N LYS A 640 1.87 -42.38 0.23
CA LYS A 640 3.04 -41.49 0.13
C LYS A 640 3.60 -40.99 1.47
N ARG A 641 2.95 -41.31 2.58
CA ARG A 641 3.40 -40.91 3.93
C ARG A 641 4.37 -41.92 4.60
N ASN A 642 4.57 -43.09 4.01
CA ASN A 642 5.49 -44.11 4.51
C ASN A 642 6.81 -44.20 3.72
N GLU A 643 7.07 -43.24 2.80
CA GLU A 643 8.33 -43.21 2.01
C GLU A 643 8.96 -41.80 1.95
N LEU A 644 8.80 -40.98 3.03
CA LEU A 644 9.65 -39.80 3.23
C LEU A 644 10.05 -39.69 4.70
#